data_69244696bfa49de3840288fffed73d01
#
_entry.id   69244696bfa49de3840288fffed73d01
#
_cell.length_a   1.000
_cell.length_b   1.000
_cell.length_c   1.000
_cell.angle_alpha   90.00
_cell.angle_beta   90.00
_cell.angle_gamma   90.00
#
_symmetry.space_group_name_H-M   'P 1'
#
loop_
_entity.id
_entity.type
_entity.pdbx_description
1 polymer ?
#
loop_
_entity_poly.entity_id
_entity_poly.type
_entity_poly.pdbx_seq_one_letter_code
_entity_poly.pdbx_strand_id
1 'polypeptide(L)'
;MLHGAATIFVDLGSPERHVDGRDHMDLGSEPRALAVAAGMISVFVARRRLDGTPGRRIYLGTVAPGGVLPSLLTHLQGADATLVAVPDGRAKVVTAPIHGLGVEEAITEGTEAFARVMLPIDARLATECESDPLHRLLQYASGIAAADAAAMADAARGRSHQSAELRDRYARMLGSVFADHNEVLSIDPHVDPLLRASRHVAVAAGVPLASIPRRIPNDSMRASAESFAQAARIGCRHVLLADEWWKGNFGPLLVTALDGTPVALVPGRWSGYRAFMYLPGQPPRVCKVDANQAALLQRAAVVFAPALPVGTVTLRALFAFLLRGSSHDLWLAALVSLAASALNLLIPFATGLLVSRVIPGGDPVSLLHLGLVLASALFAVAACELVTRFLLLRTETRATMRGSSSIILRALQLPLSFFQKYSVGDLAQRLGVIEEVQRRVSGTMVISVVSGVFSLTYLLLMAAIDPLAAAVSALLFLGVFTVTAVVAGRQARFAADAAERSGKLSGFSLQLLDGIDRIRTTGTEEHALLQWLHRYRPERRAMYGAAIVGAQLRVLAVAVPFAAAGFLWWRFGAIAGGKEVQVPAFMAFNAAFLAALAAITSLGYAIGDISEVAPLMGRLLPILEERSESEPGAEIAGQLSGSLSIQGIRFAYSGSADEVLRGVSIEVAAGDFIAIVGASGSGKSTLAQLLLGLRRPTAGKVLFDGKDLAKLDLVSVRRQIGVVGQHARVIPGTMLENIVGAALLSKEAAWTAAEAAGFAEDIREMPMQMSTFINEHTLSGGQLQKLLIARALVTQPRILVLDEATSALDEVSQACVSRSLEERKVTRIVIAHRLSTVRAADCIYVLSGGAVVQTGRFDDLASTEGPFRELVRRQLLEVDRPSVAEALAGTPNSGAPPIAFSGSVAPVSASSRPN
;
A
#
# COMPACT_ATOMS: atom_id res chain seq x y z
N MET A 1 -8.34 28.46 45.83
CA MET A 1 -8.63 29.71 45.11
C MET A 1 -9.37 29.54 43.77
N LEU A 2 -9.26 28.44 43.07
CA LEU A 2 -9.96 28.26 41.79
C LEU A 2 -11.47 27.94 41.85
N HIS A 3 -12.02 27.65 43.05
CA HIS A 3 -13.46 27.40 43.21
C HIS A 3 -14.31 28.69 43.35
N GLY A 4 -13.69 29.87 43.47
CA GLY A 4 -14.40 31.15 43.66
C GLY A 4 -14.94 31.81 42.40
N ALA A 5 -14.27 31.64 41.25
CA ALA A 5 -14.62 32.40 40.06
C ALA A 5 -16.00 32.05 39.47
N ALA A 6 -16.31 30.76 39.36
CA ALA A 6 -17.62 30.30 38.87
C ALA A 6 -18.78 30.73 39.79
N THR A 7 -18.54 30.77 41.09
CA THR A 7 -19.53 31.23 42.09
C THR A 7 -19.81 32.72 41.95
N ILE A 8 -18.79 33.55 41.70
CA ILE A 8 -18.96 35.00 41.48
C ILE A 8 -19.81 35.25 40.21
N PHE A 9 -19.66 34.49 39.16
CA PHE A 9 -20.45 34.63 37.92
C PHE A 9 -21.92 34.22 38.11
N VAL A 10 -22.19 33.21 38.94
CA VAL A 10 -23.57 32.80 39.31
C VAL A 10 -24.25 33.85 40.18
N ASP A 11 -23.53 34.44 41.15
CA ASP A 11 -24.02 35.50 42.01
C ASP A 11 -24.38 36.80 41.28
N LEU A 12 -23.81 37.04 40.10
CA LEU A 12 -24.13 38.14 39.21
C LEU A 12 -25.38 37.90 38.32
N GLY A 13 -26.10 36.80 38.51
CA GLY A 13 -27.34 36.49 37.81
C GLY A 13 -27.16 36.12 36.34
N SER A 14 -25.96 35.70 35.94
CA SER A 14 -25.66 35.28 34.58
C SER A 14 -26.27 33.91 34.24
N PRO A 15 -26.87 33.72 33.05
CA PRO A 15 -27.57 32.47 32.69
C PRO A 15 -26.60 31.31 32.56
N GLU A 16 -26.88 30.23 33.28
CA GLU A 16 -26.19 28.95 33.06
C GLU A 16 -26.61 28.33 31.71
N ARG A 17 -25.65 27.88 30.95
CA ARG A 17 -25.85 27.14 29.67
C ARG A 17 -25.24 25.76 29.74
N HIS A 18 -26.02 24.74 29.37
CA HIS A 18 -25.52 23.41 29.13
C HIS A 18 -24.93 23.36 27.72
N VAL A 19 -23.71 22.86 27.58
CA VAL A 19 -22.99 22.67 26.30
C VAL A 19 -22.60 21.20 26.19
N ASP A 20 -22.81 20.65 25.01
CA ASP A 20 -22.49 19.24 24.70
C ASP A 20 -21.21 19.16 23.85
N GLY A 21 -20.53 18.03 23.85
CA GLY A 21 -19.26 17.81 23.14
C GLY A 21 -19.27 18.08 21.63
N ARG A 22 -20.45 18.36 21.06
CA ARG A 22 -20.60 18.80 19.67
C ARG A 22 -20.57 20.32 19.49
N ASP A 23 -20.80 21.07 20.58
CA ASP A 23 -20.79 22.52 20.54
C ASP A 23 -19.34 23.01 20.62
N HIS A 24 -18.99 23.94 19.78
CA HIS A 24 -17.71 24.64 19.88
C HIS A 24 -17.96 26.14 20.07
N MET A 25 -17.19 26.72 20.95
CA MET A 25 -17.30 28.14 21.28
C MET A 25 -16.05 28.85 20.80
N ASP A 26 -16.22 29.81 19.89
CA ASP A 26 -15.14 30.71 19.48
C ASP A 26 -15.00 31.83 20.50
N LEU A 27 -13.94 31.80 21.29
CA LEU A 27 -13.64 32.80 22.34
C LEU A 27 -13.22 34.15 21.75
N GLY A 28 -13.04 34.21 20.42
CA GLY A 28 -12.71 35.44 19.69
C GLY A 28 -13.90 36.17 19.05
N SER A 29 -15.14 35.63 19.18
CA SER A 29 -16.30 36.18 18.44
C SER A 29 -17.22 37.08 19.29
N GLU A 30 -17.21 36.97 20.60
CA GLU A 30 -18.07 37.80 21.50
C GLU A 30 -17.31 38.31 22.74
N PRO A 31 -17.57 39.56 23.22
CA PRO A 31 -16.91 40.13 24.38
C PRO A 31 -17.52 39.59 25.67
N ARG A 32 -17.41 38.30 25.95
CA ARG A 32 -17.94 37.64 27.15
C ARG A 32 -16.87 36.74 27.77
N ALA A 33 -16.77 36.75 29.08
CA ALA A 33 -15.98 35.77 29.81
C ALA A 33 -16.84 34.53 30.08
N LEU A 34 -16.20 33.37 30.06
CA LEU A 34 -16.86 32.09 30.23
C LEU A 34 -16.24 31.35 31.40
N ALA A 35 -17.03 31.07 32.44
CA ALA A 35 -16.63 30.28 33.58
C ALA A 35 -17.19 28.86 33.48
N VAL A 36 -16.37 27.85 33.79
CA VAL A 36 -16.76 26.46 33.82
C VAL A 36 -17.34 26.10 35.16
N ALA A 37 -18.67 25.95 35.24
CA ALA A 37 -19.37 25.59 36.47
C ALA A 37 -19.31 24.07 36.75
N ALA A 38 -19.42 23.24 35.72
CA ALA A 38 -19.29 21.78 35.83
C ALA A 38 -18.81 21.16 34.51
N GLY A 39 -18.12 20.03 34.59
CA GLY A 39 -17.51 19.38 33.40
C GLY A 39 -16.11 19.92 33.10
N MET A 40 -15.52 19.48 32.04
CA MET A 40 -14.20 19.91 31.53
C MET A 40 -14.32 20.51 30.14
N ILE A 41 -13.50 21.51 29.84
CA ILE A 41 -13.49 22.17 28.55
C ILE A 41 -12.07 22.15 27.99
N SER A 42 -11.88 21.51 26.83
CA SER A 42 -10.63 21.50 26.08
C SER A 42 -10.49 22.78 25.26
N VAL A 43 -9.35 23.44 25.38
CA VAL A 43 -9.03 24.68 24.68
C VAL A 43 -8.06 24.39 23.54
N PHE A 44 -8.39 24.93 22.38
CA PHE A 44 -7.60 24.77 21.15
C PHE A 44 -7.25 26.14 20.59
N VAL A 45 -6.08 26.25 19.97
CA VAL A 45 -5.76 27.35 19.07
C VAL A 45 -6.04 26.94 17.63
N ALA A 46 -6.64 27.81 16.83
CA ALA A 46 -6.88 27.58 15.42
C ALA A 46 -6.49 28.83 14.61
N ARG A 47 -5.82 28.65 13.50
CA ARG A 47 -5.55 29.72 12.57
C ARG A 47 -6.85 30.15 11.89
N ARG A 48 -7.11 31.46 11.82
CA ARG A 48 -8.28 32.01 11.13
C ARG A 48 -8.09 31.84 9.62
N ARG A 49 -9.09 31.30 8.94
CA ARG A 49 -9.12 31.24 7.48
C ARG A 49 -9.51 32.60 6.90
N LEU A 50 -9.27 32.79 5.59
CA LEU A 50 -9.66 33.99 4.86
C LEU A 50 -11.18 34.27 4.90
N ASP A 51 -12.00 33.25 5.14
CA ASP A 51 -13.44 33.31 5.33
C ASP A 51 -13.88 33.57 6.78
N GLY A 52 -12.93 33.78 7.70
CA GLY A 52 -13.17 34.03 9.13
C GLY A 52 -13.42 32.76 9.97
N THR A 53 -13.54 31.57 9.36
CA THR A 53 -13.77 30.32 10.11
C THR A 53 -12.48 29.80 10.76
N PRO A 54 -12.57 29.09 11.93
CA PRO A 54 -11.40 28.50 12.56
C PRO A 54 -10.88 27.33 11.70
N GLY A 55 -9.55 27.32 11.42
CA GLY A 55 -8.85 26.27 10.73
C GLY A 55 -8.62 25.04 11.61
N ARG A 56 -7.52 24.30 11.33
CA ARG A 56 -7.13 23.14 12.17
C ARG A 56 -6.88 23.59 13.61
N ARG A 57 -7.38 22.78 14.54
CA ARG A 57 -7.33 23.04 15.99
C ARG A 57 -6.12 22.32 16.58
N ILE A 58 -5.31 23.06 17.35
CA ILE A 58 -4.19 22.53 18.11
C ILE A 58 -4.58 22.58 19.58
N TYR A 59 -4.52 21.44 20.25
CA TYR A 59 -4.85 21.34 21.66
C TYR A 59 -3.82 22.11 22.51
N LEU A 60 -4.32 23.01 23.37
CA LEU A 60 -3.50 23.75 24.32
C LEU A 60 -3.57 23.15 25.72
N GLY A 61 -4.76 22.76 26.16
CA GLY A 61 -4.98 22.24 27.49
C GLY A 61 -6.47 22.14 27.82
N THR A 62 -6.78 21.70 29.05
CA THR A 62 -8.14 21.50 29.54
C THR A 62 -8.40 22.37 30.77
N VAL A 63 -9.55 23.03 30.83
CA VAL A 63 -10.01 23.84 31.92
C VAL A 63 -11.00 23.05 32.75
N ALA A 64 -10.71 22.91 34.04
CA ALA A 64 -11.54 22.21 35.04
C ALA A 64 -12.64 23.12 35.59
N PRO A 65 -13.63 22.57 36.31
CA PRO A 65 -14.62 23.37 37.02
C PRO A 65 -13.99 24.42 37.94
N GLY A 66 -14.50 25.64 37.90
CA GLY A 66 -13.94 26.79 38.59
C GLY A 66 -12.99 27.67 37.79
N GLY A 67 -12.51 27.17 36.64
CA GLY A 67 -11.65 27.92 35.71
C GLY A 67 -12.45 28.91 34.86
N VAL A 68 -11.82 30.04 34.51
CA VAL A 68 -12.39 31.10 33.65
C VAL A 68 -11.65 31.15 32.33
N LEU A 69 -12.40 31.22 31.24
CA LEU A 69 -11.91 31.45 29.89
C LEU A 69 -12.24 32.88 29.47
N PRO A 70 -11.25 33.75 29.30
CA PRO A 70 -11.48 35.15 28.93
C PRO A 70 -11.86 35.27 27.46
N SER A 71 -12.68 36.28 27.15
CA SER A 71 -12.88 36.67 25.74
C SER A 71 -11.69 37.49 25.27
N LEU A 72 -11.22 37.16 24.08
CA LEU A 72 -10.01 37.73 23.47
C LEU A 72 -10.28 38.79 22.40
N LEU A 73 -11.53 39.29 22.31
CA LEU A 73 -11.98 40.19 21.24
C LEU A 73 -11.16 41.48 21.12
N THR A 74 -10.72 42.04 22.24
CA THR A 74 -9.95 43.30 22.28
C THR A 74 -8.50 43.14 21.86
N HIS A 75 -7.96 41.93 21.95
CA HIS A 75 -6.54 41.65 21.68
C HIS A 75 -6.32 40.91 20.35
N LEU A 76 -7.39 40.45 19.66
CA LEU A 76 -7.31 39.69 18.41
C LEU A 76 -7.44 40.55 17.15
N GLN A 77 -7.57 41.87 17.27
CA GLN A 77 -7.57 42.77 16.09
C GLN A 77 -6.20 42.72 15.40
N GLY A 78 -6.10 41.87 14.38
CA GLY A 78 -4.87 41.68 13.61
C GLY A 78 -4.17 40.33 13.81
N ALA A 79 -4.64 39.45 14.71
CA ALA A 79 -4.04 38.12 14.87
C ALA A 79 -4.63 37.08 13.91
N ASP A 80 -3.77 36.29 13.26
CA ASP A 80 -4.14 35.21 12.35
C ASP A 80 -4.63 33.93 13.08
N ALA A 81 -4.86 34.01 14.41
CA ALA A 81 -5.25 32.85 15.23
C ALA A 81 -6.42 33.19 16.17
N THR A 82 -7.24 32.19 16.48
CA THR A 82 -8.35 32.26 17.44
C THR A 82 -8.28 31.10 18.44
N LEU A 83 -8.81 31.31 19.64
CA LEU A 83 -8.99 30.26 20.64
C LEU A 83 -10.40 29.67 20.54
N VAL A 84 -10.48 28.34 20.50
CA VAL A 84 -11.74 27.60 20.40
C VAL A 84 -11.87 26.69 21.61
N ALA A 85 -12.96 26.84 22.37
CA ALA A 85 -13.29 26.00 23.51
C ALA A 85 -14.26 24.88 23.07
N VAL A 86 -13.97 23.63 23.44
CA VAL A 86 -14.81 22.46 23.14
C VAL A 86 -15.04 21.68 24.44
N PRO A 87 -16.27 21.44 24.86
CA PRO A 87 -16.54 20.65 26.07
C PRO A 87 -16.20 19.17 25.87
N ASP A 88 -15.60 18.56 26.90
CA ASP A 88 -15.35 17.12 26.97
C ASP A 88 -16.59 16.41 27.52
N GLY A 89 -17.56 16.12 26.66
CA GLY A 89 -18.85 15.60 27.03
C GLY A 89 -19.86 16.73 27.38
N ARG A 90 -20.64 16.57 28.45
CA ARG A 90 -21.58 17.59 28.90
C ARG A 90 -20.92 18.50 29.93
N ALA A 91 -20.89 19.79 29.67
CA ALA A 91 -20.39 20.81 30.58
C ALA A 91 -21.44 21.88 30.87
N LYS A 92 -21.37 22.46 32.06
CA LYS A 92 -22.14 23.66 32.43
C LYS A 92 -21.20 24.85 32.38
N VAL A 93 -21.59 25.88 31.65
CA VAL A 93 -20.84 27.13 31.54
C VAL A 93 -21.71 28.30 31.89
N VAL A 94 -21.12 29.29 32.48
CA VAL A 94 -21.76 30.57 32.81
C VAL A 94 -21.06 31.66 31.99
N THR A 95 -21.82 32.47 31.28
CA THR A 95 -21.28 33.55 30.45
C THR A 95 -21.69 34.89 31.04
N ALA A 96 -20.72 35.78 31.25
CA ALA A 96 -20.98 37.11 31.73
C ALA A 96 -20.36 38.17 30.79
N PRO A 97 -21.01 39.36 30.61
CA PRO A 97 -20.41 40.47 29.89
C PRO A 97 -19.21 41.01 30.66
N ILE A 98 -18.17 41.46 29.97
CA ILE A 98 -16.90 41.90 30.56
C ILE A 98 -17.03 43.19 31.40
N HIS A 99 -18.16 43.89 31.37
CA HIS A 99 -18.35 45.18 32.05
C HIS A 99 -19.02 45.00 33.42
N GLY A 100 -18.20 45.05 34.51
CA GLY A 100 -18.65 45.06 35.88
C GLY A 100 -17.49 44.95 36.89
N LEU A 101 -17.48 45.80 37.94
CA LEU A 101 -16.33 45.98 38.85
C LEU A 101 -15.83 44.69 39.57
N GLY A 102 -16.62 43.65 39.68
CA GLY A 102 -16.18 42.36 40.25
C GLY A 102 -15.77 41.31 39.23
N VAL A 103 -16.12 41.51 37.97
CA VAL A 103 -15.82 40.57 36.86
C VAL A 103 -14.41 40.81 36.30
N GLU A 104 -13.95 42.10 36.32
CA GLU A 104 -12.58 42.42 35.84
C GLU A 104 -11.50 41.79 36.72
N GLU A 105 -11.65 41.76 38.04
CA GLU A 105 -10.69 41.15 38.96
C GLU A 105 -10.68 39.62 38.80
N ALA A 106 -11.85 39.00 38.72
CA ALA A 106 -11.96 37.57 38.50
C ALA A 106 -11.46 37.13 37.12
N ILE A 107 -11.62 37.99 36.11
CA ILE A 107 -11.06 37.76 34.75
C ILE A 107 -9.53 37.88 34.78
N THR A 108 -9.00 38.89 35.51
CA THR A 108 -7.54 39.09 35.58
C THR A 108 -6.87 37.93 36.31
N GLU A 109 -7.37 37.49 37.46
CA GLU A 109 -6.87 36.34 38.19
C GLU A 109 -7.04 35.03 37.39
N GLY A 110 -8.21 34.83 36.77
CA GLY A 110 -8.50 33.65 35.94
C GLY A 110 -7.62 33.57 34.68
N THR A 111 -7.36 34.76 34.09
CA THR A 111 -6.50 34.88 32.89
C THR A 111 -5.03 34.60 33.22
N GLU A 112 -4.54 35.10 34.35
CA GLU A 112 -3.20 34.81 34.86
C GLU A 112 -3.04 33.32 35.19
N ALA A 113 -4.01 32.74 35.90
CA ALA A 113 -4.01 31.33 36.22
C ALA A 113 -4.06 30.45 34.97
N PHE A 114 -4.88 30.82 34.01
CA PHE A 114 -4.98 30.13 32.72
C PHE A 114 -3.68 30.26 31.90
N ALA A 115 -3.12 31.46 31.82
CA ALA A 115 -1.85 31.68 31.12
C ALA A 115 -0.68 30.92 31.77
N ARG A 116 -0.64 30.87 33.10
CA ARG A 116 0.36 30.09 33.86
C ARG A 116 0.25 28.60 33.64
N VAL A 117 -0.94 28.05 33.49
CA VAL A 117 -1.14 26.61 33.20
C VAL A 117 -0.84 26.26 31.77
N MET A 118 -1.20 27.14 30.82
CA MET A 118 -1.09 26.88 29.38
C MET A 118 0.29 27.18 28.77
N LEU A 119 1.10 28.03 29.44
CA LEU A 119 2.46 28.32 28.98
C LEU A 119 3.47 27.27 29.46
N PRO A 120 4.33 26.71 28.60
CA PRO A 120 5.44 25.86 29.01
C PRO A 120 6.39 26.59 29.99
N ILE A 121 7.10 25.81 30.81
CA ILE A 121 8.04 26.34 31.82
C ILE A 121 9.08 27.27 31.20
N ASP A 122 9.61 26.92 30.02
CA ASP A 122 10.61 27.71 29.32
C ASP A 122 10.08 29.08 28.84
N ALA A 123 8.81 29.16 28.45
CA ALA A 123 8.17 30.43 28.07
C ALA A 123 7.79 31.30 29.29
N ARG A 124 7.69 30.71 30.52
CA ARG A 124 7.45 31.43 31.74
C ARG A 124 8.70 32.14 32.29
N LEU A 125 9.87 31.57 32.04
CA LEU A 125 11.17 32.06 32.48
C LEU A 125 11.79 33.12 31.58
N ALA A 126 11.36 33.20 30.32
CA ALA A 126 11.99 34.07 29.33
C ALA A 126 11.55 35.54 29.35
N THR A 127 10.70 35.98 30.31
CA THR A 127 10.13 37.32 30.28
C THR A 127 10.07 37.95 31.63
N GLU A 128 11.10 38.72 31.99
CA GLU A 128 11.09 39.77 33.02
C GLU A 128 10.57 41.12 32.52
N CYS A 129 9.73 41.18 31.48
CA CYS A 129 9.19 42.46 30.98
C CYS A 129 7.67 42.54 31.15
N GLU A 130 7.22 43.74 31.54
CA GLU A 130 5.87 44.25 31.84
C GLU A 130 4.78 44.03 30.75
N SER A 131 4.68 42.93 30.07
CA SER A 131 3.61 42.66 29.11
C SER A 131 2.49 41.80 29.75
N ASP A 132 1.25 42.20 29.49
CA ASP A 132 0.03 41.50 29.86
C ASP A 132 0.10 39.99 29.64
N PRO A 133 -0.20 39.14 30.60
CA PRO A 133 -0.20 37.68 30.48
C PRO A 133 -1.02 37.16 29.30
N LEU A 134 -2.08 37.86 28.95
CA LEU A 134 -2.94 37.55 27.81
C LEU A 134 -2.24 37.79 26.46
N HIS A 135 -1.50 38.88 26.35
CA HIS A 135 -0.72 39.18 25.15
C HIS A 135 0.37 38.13 24.90
N ARG A 136 0.99 37.64 25.98
CA ARG A 136 1.96 36.52 25.93
C ARG A 136 1.33 35.19 25.47
N LEU A 137 0.13 34.90 25.95
CA LEU A 137 -0.59 33.67 25.55
C LEU A 137 -1.01 33.74 24.07
N LEU A 138 -1.38 34.92 23.58
CA LEU A 138 -1.69 35.14 22.18
C LEU A 138 -0.46 35.07 21.26
N GLN A 139 0.66 35.65 21.68
CA GLN A 139 1.93 35.50 20.97
C GLN A 139 2.38 34.04 20.95
N TYR A 140 2.24 33.34 22.06
CA TYR A 140 2.54 31.91 22.13
C TYR A 140 1.59 31.08 21.25
N ALA A 141 0.27 31.35 21.30
CA ALA A 141 -0.73 30.70 20.48
C ALA A 141 -0.52 30.96 18.98
N SER A 142 -0.18 32.22 18.61
CA SER A 142 0.15 32.57 17.22
C SER A 142 1.46 31.93 16.76
N GLY A 143 2.45 31.83 17.65
CA GLY A 143 3.71 31.11 17.41
C GLY A 143 3.51 29.61 17.20
N ILE A 144 2.66 28.98 18.02
CA ILE A 144 2.28 27.56 17.83
C ILE A 144 1.53 27.39 16.50
N ALA A 145 0.58 28.25 16.17
CA ALA A 145 -0.17 28.18 14.92
C ALA A 145 0.74 28.39 13.70
N ALA A 146 1.74 29.26 13.80
CA ALA A 146 2.76 29.47 12.77
C ALA A 146 3.74 28.27 12.69
N ALA A 147 4.16 27.73 13.84
CA ALA A 147 5.01 26.55 13.94
C ALA A 147 4.28 25.29 13.42
N ASP A 148 2.97 25.15 13.67
CA ASP A 148 2.18 24.03 13.12
C ASP A 148 1.90 24.23 11.63
N ALA A 149 1.73 25.45 11.14
CA ALA A 149 1.66 25.73 9.71
C ALA A 149 3.01 25.46 9.01
N ALA A 150 4.13 25.76 9.68
CA ALA A 150 5.47 25.39 9.25
C ALA A 150 5.70 23.87 9.37
N ALA A 151 5.29 23.25 10.49
CA ALA A 151 5.35 21.80 10.71
C ALA A 151 4.38 21.04 9.81
N MET A 152 3.26 21.63 9.37
CA MET A 152 2.41 21.04 8.33
C MET A 152 2.97 21.27 6.93
N ALA A 153 3.57 22.41 6.67
CA ALA A 153 4.34 22.61 5.45
C ALA A 153 5.59 21.71 5.45
N ASP A 154 6.20 21.45 6.63
CA ASP A 154 7.29 20.49 6.83
C ASP A 154 6.79 19.05 6.90
N ALA A 155 5.62 18.73 7.45
CA ALA A 155 4.99 17.41 7.40
C ALA A 155 4.26 17.18 6.09
N ALA A 156 3.85 18.18 5.34
CA ALA A 156 3.50 18.05 3.91
C ALA A 156 4.77 17.98 3.05
N ARG A 157 5.84 18.71 3.39
CA ARG A 157 7.20 18.51 2.93
C ARG A 157 7.80 17.23 3.46
N GLY A 158 7.61 16.78 4.68
CA GLY A 158 8.09 15.55 5.27
C GLY A 158 7.26 14.34 4.90
N ARG A 159 6.00 14.45 4.52
CA ARG A 159 5.24 13.38 3.84
C ARG A 159 5.55 13.34 2.35
N SER A 160 5.84 14.44 1.74
CA SER A 160 6.56 14.48 0.47
C SER A 160 8.04 14.08 0.68
N HIS A 161 8.69 14.37 1.81
CA HIS A 161 10.04 13.89 2.16
C HIS A 161 10.07 12.46 2.68
N GLN A 162 9.13 11.92 3.43
CA GLN A 162 9.07 10.48 3.76
C GLN A 162 8.55 9.67 2.58
N SER A 163 7.67 10.17 1.79
CA SER A 163 7.41 9.59 0.48
C SER A 163 8.54 9.91 -0.50
N ALA A 164 9.30 11.00 -0.36
CA ALA A 164 10.53 11.25 -1.12
C ALA A 164 11.73 10.52 -0.51
N GLU A 165 11.90 10.33 0.81
CA GLU A 165 12.95 9.50 1.42
C GLU A 165 12.69 8.01 1.29
N LEU A 166 11.46 7.57 1.35
CA LEU A 166 11.06 6.25 0.85
C LEU A 166 11.27 6.19 -0.67
N ARG A 167 10.91 7.23 -1.42
CA ARG A 167 11.18 7.38 -2.85
C ARG A 167 12.66 7.53 -3.13
N ASP A 168 13.40 8.20 -2.29
CA ASP A 168 14.84 8.43 -2.34
C ASP A 168 15.64 7.19 -1.97
N ARG A 169 15.20 6.40 -1.00
CA ARG A 169 15.66 5.04 -0.79
C ARG A 169 15.33 4.16 -1.99
N TYR A 170 14.11 4.25 -2.54
CA TYR A 170 13.69 3.50 -3.72
C TYR A 170 14.47 3.90 -4.98
N ALA A 171 14.70 5.18 -5.19
CA ALA A 171 15.44 5.68 -6.36
C ALA A 171 16.95 5.48 -6.25
N ARG A 172 17.55 5.60 -5.05
CA ARG A 172 18.97 5.21 -4.82
C ARG A 172 19.21 3.74 -5.09
N MET A 173 18.24 2.88 -4.85
CA MET A 173 18.30 1.44 -5.07
C MET A 173 18.07 1.04 -6.54
N LEU A 174 17.31 1.81 -7.31
CA LEU A 174 17.09 1.56 -8.74
C LEU A 174 18.25 2.06 -9.62
N GLY A 175 19.18 2.83 -9.09
CA GLY A 175 20.04 3.72 -9.85
C GLY A 175 21.44 3.29 -10.22
N SER A 176 21.79 1.99 -10.28
CA SER A 176 23.14 1.58 -10.69
C SER A 176 23.20 0.60 -11.85
N VAL A 177 22.17 0.58 -12.68
CA VAL A 177 22.24 -0.21 -13.90
C VAL A 177 22.82 0.68 -15.00
N PHE A 178 24.10 0.51 -15.24
CA PHE A 178 24.70 1.01 -16.47
C PHE A 178 24.31 0.08 -17.61
N ALA A 179 23.16 0.36 -18.25
CA ALA A 179 22.97 -0.09 -19.62
C ALA A 179 23.98 0.65 -20.49
N ASP A 180 24.40 0.04 -21.61
CA ASP A 180 25.30 0.68 -22.55
C ASP A 180 24.68 2.00 -23.04
N HIS A 181 25.08 3.11 -22.41
CA HIS A 181 24.55 4.44 -22.70
C HIS A 181 24.84 4.88 -24.14
N ASN A 182 25.83 4.26 -24.77
CA ASN A 182 26.24 4.57 -26.15
C ASN A 182 25.16 4.16 -27.17
N GLU A 183 24.42 3.09 -26.93
CA GLU A 183 23.37 2.63 -27.84
C GLU A 183 22.14 3.56 -27.83
N VAL A 184 21.85 4.20 -26.69
CA VAL A 184 20.73 5.15 -26.52
C VAL A 184 21.07 6.52 -27.13
N LEU A 185 22.35 6.90 -27.10
CA LEU A 185 22.83 8.16 -27.65
C LEU A 185 22.84 8.17 -29.19
N SER A 186 22.85 6.98 -29.86
CA SER A 186 22.82 6.84 -31.32
C SER A 186 21.43 7.01 -31.97
N ILE A 187 20.41 7.36 -31.18
CA ILE A 187 19.04 7.57 -31.69
C ILE A 187 18.98 8.82 -32.58
N ASP A 188 18.30 8.67 -33.72
CA ASP A 188 18.11 9.72 -34.72
C ASP A 188 17.75 11.09 -34.07
N PRO A 189 18.53 12.13 -34.33
CA PRO A 189 18.28 13.48 -33.80
C PRO A 189 16.90 14.06 -34.16
N HIS A 190 16.28 13.59 -35.22
CA HIS A 190 14.96 14.06 -35.70
C HIS A 190 13.77 13.50 -34.91
N VAL A 191 14.02 12.53 -33.99
CA VAL A 191 12.99 12.03 -33.08
C VAL A 191 12.71 13.05 -31.98
N ASP A 192 11.43 13.14 -31.56
CA ASP A 192 10.97 14.05 -30.49
C ASP A 192 11.94 14.04 -29.30
N PRO A 193 12.42 15.20 -28.85
CA PRO A 193 13.33 15.33 -27.71
C PRO A 193 12.82 14.68 -26.42
N LEU A 194 11.50 14.76 -26.16
CA LEU A 194 10.89 14.16 -24.98
C LEU A 194 10.93 12.63 -25.07
N LEU A 195 10.66 12.05 -26.24
CA LEU A 195 10.75 10.63 -26.46
C LEU A 195 12.20 10.13 -26.26
N ARG A 196 13.17 10.88 -26.76
CA ARG A 196 14.60 10.57 -26.58
C ARG A 196 15.02 10.60 -25.09
N ALA A 197 14.62 11.65 -24.37
CA ALA A 197 14.87 11.77 -22.92
C ALA A 197 14.20 10.64 -22.14
N SER A 198 12.92 10.36 -22.42
CA SER A 198 12.17 9.28 -21.79
C SER A 198 12.79 7.92 -22.03
N ARG A 199 13.23 7.64 -23.27
CA ARG A 199 13.94 6.40 -23.62
C ARG A 199 15.25 6.27 -22.86
N HIS A 200 16.02 7.35 -22.75
CA HIS A 200 17.28 7.33 -22.01
C HIS A 200 17.05 7.02 -20.53
N VAL A 201 16.09 7.68 -19.90
CA VAL A 201 15.72 7.42 -18.49
C VAL A 201 15.22 5.99 -18.31
N ALA A 202 14.37 5.49 -19.22
CA ALA A 202 13.83 4.13 -19.15
C ALA A 202 14.93 3.07 -19.27
N VAL A 203 15.86 3.23 -20.22
CA VAL A 203 17.01 2.32 -20.38
C VAL A 203 17.93 2.38 -19.17
N ALA A 204 18.22 3.58 -18.65
CA ALA A 204 18.99 3.75 -17.43
C ALA A 204 18.29 3.12 -16.21
N ALA A 205 16.95 3.09 -16.17
CA ALA A 205 16.15 2.37 -15.18
C ALA A 205 16.14 0.84 -15.39
N GLY A 206 16.68 0.34 -16.50
CA GLY A 206 16.76 -1.10 -16.81
C GLY A 206 15.63 -1.65 -17.67
N VAL A 207 14.85 -0.79 -18.34
CA VAL A 207 13.82 -1.19 -19.31
C VAL A 207 14.47 -1.63 -20.62
N PRO A 208 14.10 -2.79 -21.20
CA PRO A 208 14.66 -3.24 -22.49
C PRO A 208 14.25 -2.30 -23.63
N LEU A 209 15.20 -1.94 -24.52
CA LEU A 209 14.96 -1.09 -25.68
C LEU A 209 13.84 -1.58 -26.61
N ALA A 210 13.69 -2.90 -26.73
CA ALA A 210 12.67 -3.53 -27.57
C ALA A 210 11.22 -3.26 -27.15
N SER A 211 10.99 -2.89 -25.87
CA SER A 211 9.66 -2.59 -25.32
C SER A 211 9.28 -1.11 -25.40
N ILE A 212 10.14 -0.27 -26.00
CA ILE A 212 9.99 1.19 -25.96
C ILE A 212 9.27 1.70 -27.22
N PRO A 213 8.21 2.53 -27.09
CA PRO A 213 7.43 3.05 -28.21
C PRO A 213 8.25 3.98 -29.11
N ARG A 214 7.90 4.01 -30.40
CA ARG A 214 8.58 4.85 -31.40
C ARG A 214 7.97 6.24 -31.55
N ARG A 215 6.72 6.45 -31.13
CA ARG A 215 6.01 7.76 -31.20
C ARG A 215 5.17 7.97 -29.95
N ILE A 216 5.02 9.22 -29.50
CA ILE A 216 4.16 9.65 -28.40
C ILE A 216 3.26 10.78 -28.92
N PRO A 217 1.98 10.86 -28.52
CA PRO A 217 1.12 12.03 -28.79
C PRO A 217 1.71 13.32 -28.20
N ASN A 218 1.60 14.40 -28.92
CA ASN A 218 2.27 15.68 -28.60
C ASN A 218 1.38 16.54 -27.70
N ASP A 219 1.40 16.27 -26.38
CA ASP A 219 0.72 17.02 -25.34
C ASP A 219 1.69 17.53 -24.26
N SER A 220 1.19 18.01 -23.13
CA SER A 220 2.03 18.45 -22.03
C SER A 220 2.99 17.34 -21.56
N MET A 221 4.17 17.68 -21.03
CA MET A 221 5.18 16.71 -20.58
C MET A 221 4.60 15.59 -19.68
N ARG A 222 3.65 15.92 -18.80
CA ARG A 222 3.01 14.90 -17.94
C ARG A 222 2.24 13.87 -18.74
N ALA A 223 1.36 14.33 -19.64
CA ALA A 223 0.57 13.45 -20.49
C ALA A 223 1.47 12.61 -21.40
N SER A 224 2.52 13.19 -21.96
CA SER A 224 3.48 12.48 -22.82
C SER A 224 4.33 11.47 -22.09
N ALA A 225 4.79 11.77 -20.85
CA ALA A 225 5.55 10.80 -20.04
C ALA A 225 4.68 9.62 -19.59
N GLU A 226 3.42 9.87 -19.25
CA GLU A 226 2.45 8.83 -18.92
C GLU A 226 2.09 7.98 -20.14
N SER A 227 1.86 8.62 -21.28
CA SER A 227 1.59 7.94 -22.56
C SER A 227 2.77 7.07 -22.97
N PHE A 228 4.01 7.56 -22.78
CA PHE A 228 5.21 6.76 -22.98
C PHE A 228 5.25 5.55 -22.04
N ALA A 229 5.03 5.75 -20.73
CA ALA A 229 5.05 4.68 -19.75
C ALA A 229 3.96 3.64 -20.04
N GLN A 230 2.77 4.07 -20.43
CA GLN A 230 1.66 3.21 -20.81
C GLN A 230 2.00 2.39 -22.06
N ALA A 231 2.53 3.03 -23.11
CA ALA A 231 2.92 2.36 -24.33
C ALA A 231 4.10 1.39 -24.12
N ALA A 232 5.04 1.75 -23.23
CA ALA A 232 6.15 0.89 -22.81
C ALA A 232 5.74 -0.16 -21.75
N ARG A 233 4.51 -0.08 -21.21
CA ARG A 233 3.99 -0.93 -20.11
C ARG A 233 4.90 -0.95 -18.88
N ILE A 234 5.43 0.20 -18.53
CA ILE A 234 6.26 0.42 -17.34
C ILE A 234 5.53 1.30 -16.33
N GLY A 235 5.90 1.18 -15.07
CA GLY A 235 5.40 2.08 -14.03
C GLY A 235 5.90 3.50 -14.25
N CYS A 236 5.02 4.49 -14.08
CA CYS A 236 5.32 5.91 -14.14
C CYS A 236 4.91 6.56 -12.82
N ARG A 237 5.80 7.40 -12.28
CA ARG A 237 5.53 8.11 -11.04
C ARG A 237 6.08 9.53 -11.11
N HIS A 238 5.22 10.51 -10.78
CA HIS A 238 5.62 11.88 -10.58
C HIS A 238 6.21 12.07 -9.17
N VAL A 239 7.32 12.78 -9.10
CA VAL A 239 8.02 13.08 -7.85
C VAL A 239 8.38 14.56 -7.81
N LEU A 240 8.35 15.14 -6.61
CA LEU A 240 8.90 16.46 -6.36
C LEU A 240 10.31 16.32 -5.79
N LEU A 241 11.27 16.97 -6.41
CA LEU A 241 12.67 16.96 -5.99
C LEU A 241 12.82 17.84 -4.74
N ALA A 242 13.46 17.29 -3.71
CA ALA A 242 13.76 18.00 -2.47
C ALA A 242 14.93 18.97 -2.65
N ASP A 243 15.19 19.79 -1.63
CA ASP A 243 16.37 20.65 -1.66
C ASP A 243 17.67 19.80 -1.69
N GLU A 244 18.68 20.27 -2.40
CA GLU A 244 19.98 19.59 -2.59
C GLU A 244 19.91 18.17 -3.21
N TRP A 245 18.83 17.84 -3.90
CA TRP A 245 18.61 16.51 -4.52
C TRP A 245 19.77 16.06 -5.43
N TRP A 246 20.50 17.00 -6.03
CA TRP A 246 21.62 16.71 -6.94
C TRP A 246 22.83 16.08 -6.24
N LYS A 247 22.94 16.18 -4.92
CA LYS A 247 24.00 15.54 -4.12
C LYS A 247 23.73 14.06 -3.87
N GLY A 248 22.45 13.64 -3.95
CA GLY A 248 22.02 12.26 -3.75
C GLY A 248 22.10 11.40 -5.01
N ASN A 249 21.69 10.14 -4.88
CA ASN A 249 21.49 9.21 -6.00
C ASN A 249 20.09 8.60 -5.88
N PHE A 250 19.12 9.17 -6.58
CA PHE A 250 17.70 8.81 -6.53
C PHE A 250 17.24 7.99 -7.73
N GLY A 251 18.19 7.50 -8.52
CA GLY A 251 17.93 6.79 -9.76
C GLY A 251 17.74 7.72 -10.97
N PRO A 252 17.47 7.15 -12.15
CA PRO A 252 17.25 7.92 -13.35
C PRO A 252 15.95 8.73 -13.27
N LEU A 253 15.99 10.01 -13.62
CA LEU A 253 14.87 10.94 -13.53
C LEU A 253 14.66 11.63 -14.90
N LEU A 254 13.41 11.80 -15.27
CA LEU A 254 13.01 12.68 -16.37
C LEU A 254 12.54 14.00 -15.79
N VAL A 255 13.16 15.08 -16.17
CA VAL A 255 12.87 16.43 -15.67
C VAL A 255 12.73 17.37 -16.87
N THR A 256 12.03 18.48 -16.70
CA THR A 256 12.01 19.58 -17.67
C THR A 256 12.84 20.73 -17.14
N ALA A 257 13.62 21.35 -17.97
CA ALA A 257 14.26 22.62 -17.64
C ALA A 257 13.23 23.74 -17.62
N LEU A 258 13.56 24.91 -17.04
CA LEU A 258 12.65 26.05 -16.95
C LEU A 258 12.25 26.60 -18.33
N ASP A 259 13.07 26.36 -19.36
CA ASP A 259 12.82 26.70 -20.76
C ASP A 259 11.92 25.71 -21.52
N GLY A 260 11.46 24.63 -20.83
CA GLY A 260 10.66 23.57 -21.43
C GLY A 260 11.47 22.42 -22.04
N THR A 261 12.81 22.48 -22.05
CA THR A 261 13.66 21.42 -22.62
C THR A 261 13.59 20.14 -21.76
N PRO A 262 13.32 18.96 -22.35
CA PRO A 262 13.35 17.69 -21.63
C PRO A 262 14.78 17.25 -21.33
N VAL A 263 15.01 16.87 -20.07
CA VAL A 263 16.32 16.49 -19.53
C VAL A 263 16.24 15.11 -18.91
N ALA A 264 17.11 14.21 -19.35
CA ALA A 264 17.32 12.93 -18.71
C ALA A 264 18.44 13.06 -17.66
N LEU A 265 18.13 12.82 -16.41
CA LEU A 265 19.08 12.81 -15.30
C LEU A 265 19.47 11.38 -14.99
N VAL A 266 20.75 11.06 -15.18
CA VAL A 266 21.30 9.74 -14.88
C VAL A 266 22.29 9.86 -13.71
N PRO A 267 22.13 9.05 -12.66
CA PRO A 267 23.03 9.12 -11.51
C PRO A 267 24.46 8.73 -11.86
N GLY A 268 25.41 9.47 -11.32
CA GLY A 268 26.84 9.18 -11.46
C GLY A 268 27.24 7.93 -10.67
N ARG A 269 28.41 7.36 -11.00
CA ARG A 269 28.92 6.12 -10.37
C ARG A 269 29.16 6.25 -8.88
N TRP A 270 29.65 7.41 -8.41
CA TRP A 270 30.05 7.66 -7.02
C TRP A 270 29.07 8.62 -6.30
N SER A 271 28.72 9.73 -6.92
CA SER A 271 27.78 10.72 -6.39
C SER A 271 27.29 11.67 -7.47
N GLY A 272 26.14 12.32 -7.24
CA GLY A 272 25.56 13.35 -8.10
C GLY A 272 24.96 12.82 -9.40
N TYR A 273 24.54 13.74 -10.27
CA TYR A 273 23.86 13.44 -11.52
C TYR A 273 24.62 13.95 -12.73
N ARG A 274 24.42 13.26 -13.87
CA ARG A 274 24.71 13.77 -15.21
C ARG A 274 23.38 14.10 -15.87
N ALA A 275 23.25 15.31 -16.36
CA ALA A 275 22.11 15.77 -17.13
C ALA A 275 22.38 15.63 -18.62
N PHE A 276 21.44 15.02 -19.34
CA PHE A 276 21.42 14.88 -20.79
C PHE A 276 20.26 15.72 -21.31
N MET A 277 20.54 16.90 -21.86
CA MET A 277 19.56 17.82 -22.40
C MET A 277 19.33 17.52 -23.86
N TYR A 278 18.07 17.28 -24.23
CA TYR A 278 17.67 16.90 -25.58
C TYR A 278 17.07 18.09 -26.33
N LEU A 279 17.80 18.61 -27.30
CA LEU A 279 17.36 19.68 -28.20
C LEU A 279 16.89 19.06 -29.54
N PRO A 280 15.90 19.69 -30.23
CA PRO A 280 15.46 19.26 -31.55
C PRO A 280 16.63 19.24 -32.53
N GLY A 281 16.82 18.16 -33.31
CA GLY A 281 17.82 18.04 -34.34
C GLY A 281 19.30 18.02 -33.88
N GLN A 282 19.56 18.00 -32.56
CA GLN A 282 20.92 18.01 -32.02
C GLN A 282 21.22 16.78 -31.16
N PRO A 283 22.47 16.35 -31.04
CA PRO A 283 22.88 15.38 -30.04
C PRO A 283 22.67 15.93 -28.63
N PRO A 284 22.47 15.07 -27.63
CA PRO A 284 22.24 15.53 -26.27
C PRO A 284 23.46 16.26 -25.70
N ARG A 285 23.26 17.40 -25.08
CA ARG A 285 24.30 18.10 -24.31
C ARG A 285 24.42 17.44 -22.95
N VAL A 286 25.64 17.06 -22.57
CA VAL A 286 25.92 16.37 -21.29
C VAL A 286 26.63 17.32 -20.35
N CYS A 287 26.08 17.51 -19.16
CA CYS A 287 26.72 18.28 -18.08
C CYS A 287 26.59 17.55 -16.74
N LYS A 288 27.52 17.86 -15.81
CA LYS A 288 27.40 17.42 -14.42
C LYS A 288 26.45 18.39 -13.70
N VAL A 289 25.51 17.86 -12.93
CA VAL A 289 24.56 18.70 -12.20
C VAL A 289 25.21 19.23 -10.93
N ASP A 290 25.31 20.54 -10.84
CA ASP A 290 25.69 21.31 -9.65
C ASP A 290 24.50 22.17 -9.16
N ALA A 291 24.70 22.96 -8.12
CA ALA A 291 23.66 23.83 -7.56
C ALA A 291 23.06 24.81 -8.61
N ASN A 292 23.92 25.37 -9.48
CA ASN A 292 23.50 26.32 -10.51
C ASN A 292 22.69 25.62 -11.61
N GLN A 293 23.11 24.43 -12.02
CA GLN A 293 22.37 23.63 -13.00
C GLN A 293 21.05 23.12 -12.43
N ALA A 294 21.02 22.72 -11.16
CA ALA A 294 19.82 22.27 -10.48
C ALA A 294 18.76 23.38 -10.37
N ALA A 295 19.18 24.64 -10.22
CA ALA A 295 18.28 25.79 -10.18
C ALA A 295 17.58 26.07 -11.53
N LEU A 296 18.13 25.59 -12.65
CA LEU A 296 17.55 25.70 -13.99
C LEU A 296 16.54 24.61 -14.32
N LEU A 297 16.37 23.63 -13.43
CA LEU A 297 15.48 22.48 -13.61
C LEU A 297 14.21 22.64 -12.77
N GLN A 298 13.09 22.20 -13.34
CA GLN A 298 11.83 22.14 -12.58
C GLN A 298 11.94 21.11 -11.45
N ARG A 299 11.30 21.41 -10.32
CA ARG A 299 11.26 20.45 -9.18
C ARG A 299 10.38 19.23 -9.45
N ALA A 300 9.51 19.28 -10.45
CA ALA A 300 8.70 18.14 -10.85
C ALA A 300 9.53 17.19 -11.74
N ALA A 301 9.62 15.94 -11.35
CA ALA A 301 10.34 14.90 -12.08
C ALA A 301 9.47 13.65 -12.27
N VAL A 302 9.80 12.85 -13.27
CA VAL A 302 9.14 11.58 -13.57
C VAL A 302 10.16 10.45 -13.39
N VAL A 303 9.74 9.39 -12.69
CA VAL A 303 10.51 8.16 -12.49
C VAL A 303 9.82 7.01 -13.21
N PHE A 304 10.58 6.26 -13.99
CA PHE A 304 10.10 5.02 -14.60
C PHE A 304 10.54 3.80 -13.78
N ALA A 305 9.58 2.93 -13.45
CA ALA A 305 9.82 1.66 -12.78
C ALA A 305 9.79 0.53 -13.81
N PRO A 306 10.82 -0.34 -13.85
CA PRO A 306 10.83 -1.48 -14.77
C PRO A 306 9.68 -2.43 -14.42
N ALA A 307 9.02 -2.96 -15.45
CA ALA A 307 8.00 -3.99 -15.31
C ALA A 307 8.59 -5.36 -15.64
N LEU A 308 7.96 -6.41 -15.12
CA LEU A 308 8.25 -7.78 -15.53
C LEU A 308 7.93 -7.97 -17.02
N PRO A 309 8.64 -8.87 -17.73
CA PRO A 309 8.35 -9.17 -19.13
C PRO A 309 6.88 -9.52 -19.33
N VAL A 310 6.31 -9.07 -20.45
CA VAL A 310 4.91 -9.36 -20.80
C VAL A 310 4.79 -10.83 -21.20
N GLY A 311 3.77 -11.50 -20.70
CA GLY A 311 3.53 -12.94 -20.91
C GLY A 311 3.77 -13.76 -19.64
N THR A 312 3.93 -15.07 -19.80
CA THR A 312 4.27 -15.98 -18.67
C THR A 312 5.72 -15.78 -18.26
N VAL A 313 5.96 -15.54 -16.99
CA VAL A 313 7.31 -15.30 -16.47
C VAL A 313 7.79 -16.54 -15.72
N THR A 314 8.90 -17.13 -16.18
CA THR A 314 9.53 -18.25 -15.47
C THR A 314 10.30 -17.75 -14.25
N LEU A 315 10.49 -18.61 -13.26
CA LEU A 315 11.29 -18.29 -12.06
C LEU A 315 12.73 -17.87 -12.42
N ARG A 316 13.33 -18.51 -13.43
CA ARG A 316 14.67 -18.11 -13.91
C ARG A 316 14.70 -16.69 -14.45
N ALA A 317 13.67 -16.31 -15.23
CA ALA A 317 13.53 -14.95 -15.75
C ALA A 317 13.32 -13.93 -14.61
N LEU A 318 12.54 -14.28 -13.59
CA LEU A 318 12.33 -13.46 -12.40
C LEU A 318 13.66 -13.23 -11.66
N PHE A 319 14.43 -14.28 -11.35
CA PHE A 319 15.73 -14.15 -10.69
C PHE A 319 16.72 -13.35 -11.53
N ALA A 320 16.79 -13.58 -12.82
CA ALA A 320 17.63 -12.79 -13.73
C ALA A 320 17.23 -11.30 -13.73
N PHE A 321 15.93 -11.01 -13.65
CA PHE A 321 15.40 -9.65 -13.55
C PHE A 321 15.77 -9.00 -12.20
N LEU A 322 15.61 -9.72 -11.09
CA LEU A 322 15.92 -9.23 -9.73
C LEU A 322 17.40 -8.89 -9.55
N LEU A 323 18.28 -9.75 -10.07
CA LEU A 323 19.74 -9.61 -9.96
C LEU A 323 20.37 -8.74 -11.05
N ARG A 324 19.57 -8.27 -12.01
CA ARG A 324 20.09 -7.45 -13.13
C ARG A 324 20.79 -6.19 -12.58
N GLY A 325 22.02 -5.98 -13.01
CA GLY A 325 22.86 -4.85 -12.58
C GLY A 325 23.47 -4.98 -11.18
N SER A 326 23.33 -6.12 -10.51
CA SER A 326 24.00 -6.41 -9.24
C SER A 326 25.19 -7.34 -9.38
N SER A 327 25.51 -7.78 -10.60
CA SER A 327 26.61 -8.73 -10.88
C SER A 327 27.96 -8.25 -10.34
N HIS A 328 28.27 -6.96 -10.49
CA HIS A 328 29.52 -6.37 -9.98
C HIS A 328 29.60 -6.41 -8.44
N ASP A 329 28.49 -6.08 -7.77
CA ASP A 329 28.41 -6.09 -6.29
C ASP A 329 28.56 -7.55 -5.76
N LEU A 330 27.97 -8.53 -6.47
CA LEU A 330 28.10 -9.95 -6.14
C LEU A 330 29.52 -10.48 -6.37
N TRP A 331 30.17 -10.14 -7.49
CA TRP A 331 31.55 -10.51 -7.75
C TRP A 331 32.52 -9.88 -6.74
N LEU A 332 32.32 -8.61 -6.40
CA LEU A 332 33.15 -7.95 -5.38
C LEU A 332 32.92 -8.58 -4.01
N ALA A 333 31.68 -8.88 -3.64
CA ALA A 333 31.36 -9.59 -2.40
C ALA A 333 32.04 -10.97 -2.34
N ALA A 334 32.00 -11.74 -3.44
CA ALA A 334 32.68 -13.03 -3.52
C ALA A 334 34.21 -12.90 -3.37
N LEU A 335 34.83 -11.89 -4.02
CA LEU A 335 36.24 -11.65 -3.94
C LEU A 335 36.69 -11.22 -2.52
N VAL A 336 35.93 -10.35 -1.88
CA VAL A 336 36.20 -9.91 -0.49
C VAL A 336 35.99 -11.05 0.49
N SER A 337 34.97 -11.89 0.30
CA SER A 337 34.77 -13.11 1.08
C SER A 337 35.89 -14.12 0.92
N LEU A 338 36.43 -14.25 -0.30
CA LEU A 338 37.62 -15.07 -0.56
C LEU A 338 38.85 -14.56 0.23
N ALA A 339 39.06 -13.24 0.21
CA ALA A 339 40.15 -12.64 0.98
C ALA A 339 39.98 -12.86 2.49
N ALA A 340 38.75 -12.71 3.02
CA ALA A 340 38.45 -13.03 4.42
C ALA A 340 38.71 -14.49 4.75
N SER A 341 38.33 -15.42 3.87
CA SER A 341 38.57 -16.86 4.05
C SER A 341 40.08 -17.19 4.04
N ALA A 342 40.83 -16.56 3.16
CA ALA A 342 42.31 -16.70 3.12
C ALA A 342 42.98 -16.18 4.41
N LEU A 343 42.53 -15.03 4.93
CA LEU A 343 43.00 -14.48 6.20
C LEU A 343 42.68 -15.39 7.38
N ASN A 344 41.53 -16.06 7.39
CA ASN A 344 41.10 -17.00 8.41
C ASN A 344 42.03 -18.26 8.47
N LEU A 345 42.77 -18.59 7.39
CA LEU A 345 43.76 -19.66 7.40
C LEU A 345 44.98 -19.31 8.29
N LEU A 346 45.18 -18.04 8.58
CA LEU A 346 46.26 -17.62 9.50
C LEU A 346 46.04 -18.12 10.93
N ILE A 347 44.79 -18.37 11.35
CA ILE A 347 44.46 -18.81 12.71
C ILE A 347 45.02 -20.20 13.00
N PRO A 348 44.73 -21.28 12.21
CA PRO A 348 45.36 -22.58 12.38
C PRO A 348 46.88 -22.54 12.30
N PHE A 349 47.41 -21.77 11.34
CA PHE A 349 48.84 -21.66 11.16
C PHE A 349 49.54 -20.97 12.37
N ALA A 350 48.98 -19.87 12.86
CA ALA A 350 49.47 -19.17 14.03
C ALA A 350 49.34 -20.01 15.31
N THR A 351 48.30 -20.80 15.44
CA THR A 351 48.13 -21.75 16.56
C THR A 351 49.25 -22.79 16.58
N GLY A 352 49.58 -23.34 15.39
CA GLY A 352 50.71 -24.24 15.22
C GLY A 352 52.07 -23.60 15.60
N LEU A 353 52.35 -22.36 15.12
CA LEU A 353 53.56 -21.60 15.46
C LEU A 353 53.66 -21.25 16.95
N LEU A 354 52.50 -20.88 17.56
CA LEU A 354 52.45 -20.55 18.98
C LEU A 354 52.98 -21.73 19.81
N VAL A 355 52.46 -22.92 19.53
CA VAL A 355 52.80 -24.13 20.31
C VAL A 355 54.16 -24.70 19.94
N SER A 356 54.61 -24.56 18.66
CA SER A 356 55.86 -25.14 18.20
C SER A 356 57.10 -24.30 18.55
N ARG A 357 57.00 -22.97 18.55
CA ARG A 357 58.15 -22.09 18.66
C ARG A 357 58.05 -21.05 19.78
N VAL A 358 56.89 -20.40 19.93
CA VAL A 358 56.72 -19.27 20.84
C VAL A 358 56.67 -19.70 22.30
N ILE A 359 55.85 -20.71 22.63
CA ILE A 359 55.75 -21.25 24.02
C ILE A 359 57.08 -21.88 24.47
N PRO A 360 57.72 -22.80 23.68
CA PRO A 360 58.98 -23.41 24.09
C PRO A 360 60.12 -22.40 24.18
N GLY A 361 60.11 -21.34 23.33
CA GLY A 361 61.14 -20.30 23.34
C GLY A 361 61.09 -19.34 24.54
N GLY A 362 59.96 -19.26 25.23
CA GLY A 362 59.75 -18.40 26.41
C GLY A 362 59.92 -16.91 26.16
N ASP A 363 59.90 -16.46 24.88
CA ASP A 363 60.15 -15.09 24.50
C ASP A 363 58.85 -14.27 24.45
N PRO A 364 58.65 -13.31 25.38
CA PRO A 364 57.43 -12.49 25.43
C PRO A 364 57.29 -11.56 24.25
N VAL A 365 58.40 -11.18 23.58
CA VAL A 365 58.39 -10.29 22.40
C VAL A 365 57.79 -11.03 21.19
N SER A 366 58.21 -12.29 21.00
CA SER A 366 57.60 -13.15 19.94
C SER A 366 56.13 -13.42 20.16
N LEU A 367 55.70 -13.57 21.41
CA LEU A 367 54.27 -13.71 21.76
C LEU A 367 53.50 -12.44 21.44
N LEU A 368 54.04 -11.27 21.79
CA LEU A 368 53.43 -9.98 21.45
C LEU A 368 53.28 -9.78 19.93
N HIS A 369 54.34 -10.07 19.15
CA HIS A 369 54.32 -9.97 17.71
C HIS A 369 53.25 -10.89 17.09
N LEU A 370 53.18 -12.14 17.54
CA LEU A 370 52.17 -13.07 17.05
C LEU A 370 50.73 -12.62 17.40
N GLY A 371 50.58 -12.08 18.63
CA GLY A 371 49.30 -11.51 19.08
C GLY A 371 48.87 -10.29 18.23
N LEU A 372 49.81 -9.39 17.91
CA LEU A 372 49.53 -8.25 17.03
C LEU A 372 49.17 -8.68 15.59
N VAL A 373 49.87 -9.67 15.05
CA VAL A 373 49.56 -10.22 13.71
C VAL A 373 48.17 -10.83 13.72
N LEU A 374 47.82 -11.63 14.74
CA LEU A 374 46.46 -12.21 14.84
C LEU A 374 45.37 -11.14 15.03
N ALA A 375 45.63 -10.12 15.87
CA ALA A 375 44.70 -9.03 16.08
C ALA A 375 44.47 -8.23 14.78
N SER A 376 45.55 -7.94 14.03
CA SER A 376 45.45 -7.26 12.73
C SER A 376 44.70 -8.10 11.69
N ALA A 377 44.94 -9.41 11.64
CA ALA A 377 44.22 -10.33 10.77
C ALA A 377 42.75 -10.41 11.12
N LEU A 378 42.39 -10.51 12.41
CA LEU A 378 40.99 -10.51 12.85
C LEU A 378 40.28 -9.20 12.51
N PHE A 379 40.97 -8.06 12.68
CA PHE A 379 40.42 -6.76 12.27
C PHE A 379 40.20 -6.70 10.76
N ALA A 380 41.16 -7.20 9.96
CA ALA A 380 41.02 -7.26 8.51
C ALA A 380 39.85 -8.19 8.07
N VAL A 381 39.71 -9.34 8.73
CA VAL A 381 38.56 -10.24 8.50
C VAL A 381 37.22 -9.55 8.80
N ALA A 382 37.14 -8.88 9.97
CA ALA A 382 35.95 -8.14 10.36
C ALA A 382 35.63 -7.01 9.35
N ALA A 383 36.64 -6.29 8.87
CA ALA A 383 36.46 -5.27 7.82
C ALA A 383 35.96 -5.88 6.49
N CYS A 384 36.54 -7.01 6.07
CA CYS A 384 36.09 -7.74 4.89
C CYS A 384 34.64 -8.24 5.04
N GLU A 385 34.26 -8.77 6.20
CA GLU A 385 32.89 -9.17 6.48
C GLU A 385 31.93 -7.98 6.44
N LEU A 386 32.31 -6.85 7.02
CA LEU A 386 31.50 -5.62 6.98
C LEU A 386 31.25 -5.18 5.53
N VAL A 387 32.29 -5.13 4.70
CA VAL A 387 32.17 -4.78 3.29
C VAL A 387 31.29 -5.77 2.54
N THR A 388 31.47 -7.06 2.76
CA THR A 388 30.68 -8.11 2.14
C THR A 388 29.20 -7.98 2.52
N ARG A 389 28.89 -7.80 3.82
CA ARG A 389 27.53 -7.59 4.30
C ARG A 389 26.88 -6.35 3.69
N PHE A 390 27.64 -5.25 3.57
CA PHE A 390 27.17 -4.02 2.95
C PHE A 390 26.84 -4.21 1.45
N LEU A 391 27.70 -4.90 0.69
CA LEU A 391 27.48 -5.19 -0.73
C LEU A 391 26.27 -6.10 -0.93
N LEU A 392 26.12 -7.12 -0.08
CA LEU A 392 24.97 -8.02 -0.14
C LEU A 392 23.67 -7.30 0.25
N LEU A 393 23.67 -6.48 1.30
CA LEU A 393 22.53 -5.67 1.70
C LEU A 393 22.09 -4.71 0.57
N ARG A 394 23.06 -4.10 -0.12
CA ARG A 394 22.80 -3.25 -1.27
C ARG A 394 22.15 -4.02 -2.42
N THR A 395 22.63 -5.23 -2.70
CA THR A 395 22.05 -6.13 -3.72
C THR A 395 20.63 -6.57 -3.34
N GLU A 396 20.47 -7.01 -2.11
CA GLU A 396 19.18 -7.43 -1.53
C GLU A 396 18.14 -6.32 -1.62
N THR A 397 18.49 -5.13 -1.16
CA THR A 397 17.56 -3.99 -1.16
C THR A 397 17.15 -3.58 -2.56
N ARG A 398 18.07 -3.60 -3.55
CA ARG A 398 17.75 -3.36 -4.97
C ARG A 398 16.80 -4.42 -5.54
N ALA A 399 17.06 -5.67 -5.23
CA ALA A 399 16.23 -6.77 -5.69
C ALA A 399 14.81 -6.70 -5.10
N THR A 400 14.68 -6.35 -3.78
CA THR A 400 13.38 -6.15 -3.11
C THR A 400 12.56 -5.09 -3.82
N MET A 401 13.16 -3.93 -4.01
CA MET A 401 12.48 -2.79 -4.58
C MET A 401 11.96 -3.05 -5.98
N ARG A 402 12.80 -3.66 -6.83
CA ARG A 402 12.39 -4.09 -8.18
C ARG A 402 11.31 -5.15 -8.13
N GLY A 403 11.49 -6.16 -7.26
CA GLY A 403 10.58 -7.28 -7.16
C GLY A 403 9.20 -6.86 -6.67
N SER A 404 9.10 -6.20 -5.51
CA SER A 404 7.82 -5.81 -4.92
C SER A 404 7.03 -4.88 -5.83
N SER A 405 7.67 -3.83 -6.38
CA SER A 405 7.00 -2.90 -7.29
C SER A 405 6.55 -3.57 -8.59
N SER A 406 7.38 -4.43 -9.18
CA SER A 406 7.06 -5.11 -10.44
C SER A 406 5.97 -6.17 -10.29
N ILE A 407 5.93 -6.87 -9.14
CA ILE A 407 4.89 -7.87 -8.85
C ILE A 407 3.55 -7.21 -8.55
N ILE A 408 3.55 -6.10 -7.79
CA ILE A 408 2.32 -5.33 -7.56
C ILE A 408 1.81 -4.79 -8.90
N LEU A 409 2.67 -4.20 -9.73
CA LEU A 409 2.28 -3.73 -11.06
C LEU A 409 1.73 -4.88 -11.92
N ARG A 410 2.38 -6.06 -11.87
CA ARG A 410 1.91 -7.25 -12.57
C ARG A 410 0.54 -7.70 -12.06
N ALA A 411 0.35 -7.75 -10.74
CA ALA A 411 -0.93 -8.12 -10.14
C ALA A 411 -2.06 -7.17 -10.58
N LEU A 412 -1.82 -5.86 -10.59
CA LEU A 412 -2.79 -4.87 -11.06
C LEU A 412 -3.15 -5.00 -12.56
N GLN A 413 -2.33 -5.71 -13.34
CA GLN A 413 -2.59 -5.99 -14.76
C GLN A 413 -3.29 -7.33 -15.00
N LEU A 414 -3.59 -8.12 -13.96
CA LEU A 414 -4.26 -9.40 -14.09
C LEU A 414 -5.78 -9.24 -14.28
N PRO A 415 -6.44 -10.18 -14.98
CA PRO A 415 -7.87 -10.12 -15.23
C PRO A 415 -8.67 -10.32 -13.93
N LEU A 416 -9.87 -9.76 -13.87
CA LEU A 416 -10.78 -9.88 -12.71
C LEU A 416 -11.04 -11.34 -12.30
N SER A 417 -11.08 -12.27 -13.27
CA SER A 417 -11.26 -13.71 -13.02
C SER A 417 -10.15 -14.32 -12.15
N PHE A 418 -8.94 -13.76 -12.18
CA PHE A 418 -7.84 -14.18 -11.31
C PHE A 418 -8.14 -13.84 -9.84
N PHE A 419 -8.58 -12.62 -9.57
CA PHE A 419 -8.89 -12.16 -8.21
C PHE A 419 -10.05 -12.93 -7.56
N GLN A 420 -10.98 -13.45 -8.37
CA GLN A 420 -12.09 -14.25 -7.88
C GLN A 420 -11.70 -15.66 -7.43
N LYS A 421 -10.52 -16.16 -7.85
CA LYS A 421 -10.01 -17.50 -7.46
C LYS A 421 -9.43 -17.52 -6.04
N TYR A 422 -9.06 -16.37 -5.47
CA TYR A 422 -8.33 -16.25 -4.22
C TYR A 422 -9.03 -15.31 -3.25
N SER A 423 -8.90 -15.55 -1.95
CA SER A 423 -9.33 -14.60 -0.93
C SER A 423 -8.37 -13.40 -0.86
N VAL A 424 -8.86 -12.26 -0.38
CA VAL A 424 -8.05 -11.03 -0.22
C VAL A 424 -6.81 -11.29 0.64
N GLY A 425 -6.96 -12.06 1.74
CA GLY A 425 -5.85 -12.39 2.63
C GLY A 425 -4.80 -13.31 1.98
N ASP A 426 -5.21 -14.27 1.16
CA ASP A 426 -4.27 -15.13 0.42
C ASP A 426 -3.52 -14.32 -0.66
N LEU A 427 -4.21 -13.42 -1.36
CA LEU A 427 -3.57 -12.52 -2.33
C LEU A 427 -2.57 -11.57 -1.67
N ALA A 428 -2.92 -10.97 -0.54
CA ALA A 428 -2.01 -10.11 0.21
C ALA A 428 -0.73 -10.85 0.61
N GLN A 429 -0.85 -12.08 1.10
CA GLN A 429 0.31 -12.91 1.43
C GLN A 429 1.13 -13.30 0.20
N ARG A 430 0.49 -13.62 -0.94
CA ARG A 430 1.19 -13.93 -2.21
C ARG A 430 1.99 -12.73 -2.72
N LEU A 431 1.45 -11.52 -2.60
CA LEU A 431 2.17 -10.29 -2.97
C LEU A 431 3.37 -10.02 -2.05
N GLY A 432 3.27 -10.36 -0.76
CA GLY A 432 4.37 -10.25 0.22
C GLY A 432 5.45 -11.34 0.10
N VAL A 433 5.26 -12.37 -0.73
CA VAL A 433 6.22 -13.49 -0.87
C VAL A 433 7.63 -13.01 -1.23
N ILE A 434 7.77 -11.99 -2.06
CA ILE A 434 9.09 -11.47 -2.46
C ILE A 434 9.89 -10.98 -1.24
N GLU A 435 9.26 -10.26 -0.32
CA GLU A 435 9.92 -9.77 0.89
C GLU A 435 10.29 -10.92 1.82
N GLU A 436 9.43 -11.94 1.90
CA GLU A 436 9.70 -13.15 2.67
C GLU A 436 10.85 -13.98 2.08
N VAL A 437 10.87 -14.18 0.77
CA VAL A 437 11.96 -14.84 0.05
C VAL A 437 13.28 -14.12 0.28
N GLN A 438 13.28 -12.79 0.24
CA GLN A 438 14.50 -12.01 0.45
C GLN A 438 15.01 -12.09 1.88
N ARG A 439 14.11 -12.08 2.87
CA ARG A 439 14.52 -12.31 4.27
C ARG A 439 15.20 -13.65 4.46
N ARG A 440 14.81 -14.67 3.67
CA ARG A 440 15.41 -16.02 3.72
C ARG A 440 16.66 -16.15 2.85
N VAL A 441 16.65 -15.56 1.66
CA VAL A 441 17.84 -15.45 0.79
C VAL A 441 18.71 -14.27 1.25
N SER A 442 18.91 -14.13 2.55
CA SER A 442 19.70 -13.07 3.14
C SER A 442 21.18 -13.18 2.77
N GLY A 443 21.90 -12.09 2.96
CA GLY A 443 23.35 -12.09 2.74
C GLY A 443 24.11 -13.18 3.51
N THR A 444 23.57 -13.64 4.65
CA THR A 444 24.11 -14.78 5.40
C THR A 444 24.12 -16.08 4.59
N MET A 445 23.10 -16.36 3.81
CA MET A 445 23.06 -17.54 2.95
C MET A 445 24.18 -17.51 1.88
N VAL A 446 24.37 -16.37 1.22
CA VAL A 446 25.44 -16.22 0.21
C VAL A 446 26.81 -16.39 0.86
N ILE A 447 27.02 -15.76 2.02
CA ILE A 447 28.25 -15.91 2.80
C ILE A 447 28.48 -17.38 3.17
N SER A 448 27.43 -18.10 3.63
CA SER A 448 27.53 -19.52 4.00
C SER A 448 27.92 -20.42 2.81
N VAL A 449 27.36 -20.15 1.62
CA VAL A 449 27.73 -20.90 0.40
C VAL A 449 29.19 -20.62 0.04
N VAL A 450 29.62 -19.36 0.04
CA VAL A 450 31.00 -18.98 -0.26
C VAL A 450 31.94 -19.61 0.76
N SER A 451 31.69 -19.46 2.06
CA SER A 451 32.50 -20.05 3.11
C SER A 451 32.54 -21.57 3.04
N GLY A 452 31.41 -22.22 2.71
CA GLY A 452 31.34 -23.66 2.51
C GLY A 452 32.21 -24.17 1.36
N VAL A 453 32.24 -23.45 0.22
CA VAL A 453 33.13 -23.78 -0.89
C VAL A 453 34.61 -23.61 -0.48
N PHE A 454 34.94 -22.55 0.22
CA PHE A 454 36.30 -22.29 0.69
C PHE A 454 36.72 -23.20 1.87
N SER A 455 35.80 -23.94 2.52
CA SER A 455 36.16 -24.94 3.51
C SER A 455 37.07 -26.06 2.93
N LEU A 456 37.06 -26.25 1.60
CA LEU A 456 38.01 -27.16 0.93
C LEU A 456 39.48 -26.76 1.17
N THR A 457 39.80 -25.47 1.34
CA THR A 457 41.15 -25.04 1.67
C THR A 457 41.62 -25.53 3.04
N TYR A 458 40.70 -25.64 4.01
CA TYR A 458 41.04 -26.24 5.33
C TYR A 458 41.30 -27.75 5.19
N LEU A 459 40.58 -28.44 4.33
CA LEU A 459 40.85 -29.87 4.03
C LEU A 459 42.21 -30.07 3.40
N LEU A 460 42.64 -29.18 2.50
CA LEU A 460 43.97 -29.22 1.91
C LEU A 460 45.04 -28.99 2.99
N LEU A 461 44.82 -28.02 3.90
CA LEU A 461 45.74 -27.79 5.03
C LEU A 461 45.80 -29.00 5.94
N MET A 462 44.68 -29.62 6.27
CA MET A 462 44.63 -30.83 7.07
C MET A 462 45.35 -32.01 6.41
N ALA A 463 45.19 -32.17 5.07
CA ALA A 463 45.85 -33.23 4.30
C ALA A 463 47.39 -33.04 4.25
N ALA A 464 47.89 -31.80 4.32
CA ALA A 464 49.32 -31.51 4.40
C ALA A 464 49.90 -31.88 5.77
N ILE A 465 49.09 -31.95 6.84
CA ILE A 465 49.54 -32.33 8.20
C ILE A 465 49.42 -33.84 8.39
N ASP A 466 48.24 -34.42 8.16
CA ASP A 466 47.99 -35.88 8.23
C ASP A 466 46.94 -36.27 7.17
N PRO A 467 47.33 -36.90 6.05
CA PRO A 467 46.43 -37.22 4.97
C PRO A 467 45.34 -38.27 5.36
N LEU A 468 45.63 -39.19 6.31
CA LEU A 468 44.67 -40.17 6.74
C LEU A 468 43.63 -39.56 7.66
N ALA A 469 44.03 -38.73 8.61
CA ALA A 469 43.12 -37.96 9.47
C ALA A 469 42.25 -37.01 8.66
N ALA A 470 42.82 -36.34 7.60
CA ALA A 470 42.09 -35.49 6.69
C ALA A 470 41.03 -36.25 5.89
N ALA A 471 41.31 -37.45 5.38
CA ALA A 471 40.36 -38.31 4.66
C ALA A 471 39.19 -38.75 5.57
N VAL A 472 39.48 -39.16 6.81
CA VAL A 472 38.42 -39.47 7.78
C VAL A 472 37.60 -38.25 8.13
N SER A 473 38.23 -37.10 8.31
CA SER A 473 37.50 -35.83 8.53
C SER A 473 36.62 -35.43 7.36
N ALA A 474 37.07 -35.63 6.12
CA ALA A 474 36.30 -35.38 4.90
C ALA A 474 35.05 -36.26 4.83
N LEU A 475 35.19 -37.55 5.19
CA LEU A 475 34.05 -38.48 5.24
C LEU A 475 33.05 -38.07 6.34
N LEU A 476 33.54 -37.65 7.51
CA LEU A 476 32.71 -37.13 8.60
C LEU A 476 31.99 -35.84 8.16
N PHE A 477 32.66 -34.92 7.50
CA PHE A 477 32.08 -33.67 6.95
C PHE A 477 30.98 -33.98 5.93
N LEU A 478 31.21 -34.94 5.04
CA LEU A 478 30.18 -35.39 4.07
C LEU A 478 28.97 -35.98 4.80
N GLY A 479 29.19 -36.76 5.85
CA GLY A 479 28.14 -37.33 6.70
C GLY A 479 27.31 -36.24 7.39
N VAL A 480 27.98 -35.27 8.02
CA VAL A 480 27.36 -34.10 8.67
C VAL A 480 26.55 -33.29 7.68
N PHE A 481 27.14 -32.97 6.53
CA PHE A 481 26.47 -32.25 5.46
C PHE A 481 25.22 -32.97 4.98
N THR A 482 25.32 -34.27 4.72
CA THR A 482 24.21 -35.10 4.24
C THR A 482 23.07 -35.14 5.28
N VAL A 483 23.39 -35.39 6.55
CA VAL A 483 22.40 -35.39 7.63
C VAL A 483 21.72 -34.03 7.75
N THR A 484 22.51 -32.96 7.77
CA THR A 484 22.01 -31.61 7.87
C THR A 484 21.10 -31.25 6.67
N ALA A 485 21.52 -31.60 5.45
CA ALA A 485 20.74 -31.37 4.23
C ALA A 485 19.41 -32.16 4.22
N VAL A 486 19.42 -33.40 4.65
CA VAL A 486 18.20 -34.24 4.76
C VAL A 486 17.23 -33.68 5.80
N VAL A 487 17.73 -33.32 6.98
CA VAL A 487 16.91 -32.75 8.06
C VAL A 487 16.36 -31.38 7.65
N ALA A 488 17.18 -30.54 7.03
CA ALA A 488 16.76 -29.25 6.48
C ALA A 488 15.67 -29.40 5.40
N GLY A 489 15.82 -30.36 4.50
CA GLY A 489 14.80 -30.68 3.49
C GLY A 489 13.47 -31.16 4.10
N ARG A 490 13.51 -31.88 5.21
CA ARG A 490 12.29 -32.28 5.96
C ARG A 490 11.64 -31.07 6.63
N GLN A 491 12.44 -30.19 7.23
CA GLN A 491 11.95 -28.93 7.80
C GLN A 491 11.22 -28.07 6.76
N ALA A 492 11.79 -27.94 5.56
CA ALA A 492 11.23 -27.17 4.47
C ALA A 492 9.83 -27.66 4.04
N ARG A 493 9.61 -29.00 4.03
CA ARG A 493 8.29 -29.58 3.73
C ARG A 493 7.23 -29.18 4.75
N PHE A 494 7.54 -29.26 6.04
CA PHE A 494 6.63 -28.81 7.10
C PHE A 494 6.40 -27.30 7.05
N ALA A 495 7.43 -26.52 6.77
CA ALA A 495 7.32 -25.07 6.62
C ALA A 495 6.42 -24.70 5.43
N ALA A 496 6.52 -25.43 4.31
CA ALA A 496 5.65 -25.24 3.14
C ALA A 496 4.16 -25.50 3.46
N ASP A 497 3.86 -26.63 4.13
CA ASP A 497 2.51 -26.96 4.56
C ASP A 497 1.96 -25.92 5.55
N ALA A 498 2.79 -25.48 6.50
CA ALA A 498 2.44 -24.43 7.45
C ALA A 498 2.14 -23.10 6.74
N ALA A 499 2.94 -22.69 5.75
CA ALA A 499 2.74 -21.47 4.99
C ALA A 499 1.44 -21.49 4.16
N GLU A 500 1.10 -22.62 3.55
CA GLU A 500 -0.16 -22.79 2.82
C GLU A 500 -1.37 -22.66 3.75
N ARG A 501 -1.34 -23.35 4.89
CA ARG A 501 -2.42 -23.30 5.89
C ARG A 501 -2.56 -21.94 6.54
N SER A 502 -1.44 -21.26 6.81
CA SER A 502 -1.42 -19.88 7.32
C SER A 502 -2.12 -18.92 6.37
N GLY A 503 -1.91 -19.06 5.04
CA GLY A 503 -2.61 -18.26 4.03
C GLY A 503 -4.13 -18.44 4.09
N LYS A 504 -4.59 -19.69 4.16
CA LYS A 504 -6.02 -20.01 4.28
C LYS A 504 -6.62 -19.48 5.58
N LEU A 505 -5.88 -19.59 6.69
CA LEU A 505 -6.31 -19.07 8.00
C LEU A 505 -6.41 -17.54 8.01
N SER A 506 -5.40 -16.85 7.49
CA SER A 506 -5.42 -15.38 7.39
C SER A 506 -6.58 -14.87 6.54
N GLY A 507 -6.85 -15.53 5.41
CA GLY A 507 -8.00 -15.21 4.57
C GLY A 507 -9.33 -15.38 5.30
N PHE A 508 -9.47 -16.46 6.08
CA PHE A 508 -10.65 -16.70 6.89
C PHE A 508 -10.79 -15.72 8.05
N SER A 509 -9.68 -15.36 8.71
CA SER A 509 -9.69 -14.33 9.76
C SER A 509 -10.18 -12.98 9.26
N LEU A 510 -9.75 -12.58 8.05
CA LEU A 510 -10.25 -11.36 7.42
C LEU A 510 -11.75 -11.44 7.10
N GLN A 511 -12.23 -12.59 6.62
CA GLN A 511 -13.68 -12.80 6.39
C GLN A 511 -14.50 -12.71 7.67
N LEU A 512 -13.98 -13.21 8.80
CA LEU A 512 -14.66 -13.07 10.10
C LEU A 512 -14.73 -11.60 10.55
N LEU A 513 -13.65 -10.83 10.34
CA LEU A 513 -13.61 -9.41 10.69
C LEU A 513 -14.52 -8.58 9.76
N ASP A 514 -14.56 -8.88 8.48
CA ASP A 514 -15.45 -8.22 7.51
C ASP A 514 -16.92 -8.51 7.81
N GLY A 515 -17.22 -9.72 8.33
CA GLY A 515 -18.57 -10.12 8.73
C GLY A 515 -18.89 -9.93 10.22
N ILE A 516 -18.11 -9.12 10.96
CA ILE A 516 -18.24 -9.02 12.44
C ILE A 516 -19.62 -8.54 12.89
N ASP A 517 -20.22 -7.61 12.14
CA ASP A 517 -21.56 -7.09 12.45
C ASP A 517 -22.61 -8.20 12.43
N ARG A 518 -22.52 -9.08 11.42
CA ARG A 518 -23.43 -10.23 11.31
C ARG A 518 -23.22 -11.25 12.42
N ILE A 519 -21.96 -11.54 12.77
CA ILE A 519 -21.62 -12.44 13.87
C ILE A 519 -22.18 -11.91 15.19
N ARG A 520 -22.01 -10.59 15.45
CA ARG A 520 -22.52 -9.90 16.65
C ARG A 520 -24.03 -9.86 16.71
N THR A 521 -24.71 -9.56 15.59
CA THR A 521 -26.18 -9.48 15.55
C THR A 521 -26.84 -10.84 15.70
N THR A 522 -26.16 -11.92 15.31
CA THR A 522 -26.69 -13.31 15.44
C THR A 522 -26.22 -14.00 16.73
N GLY A 523 -25.28 -13.42 17.52
CA GLY A 523 -24.73 -14.03 18.74
C GLY A 523 -23.98 -15.33 18.47
N THR A 524 -23.31 -15.45 17.30
CA THR A 524 -22.66 -16.69 16.85
C THR A 524 -21.14 -16.65 17.01
N GLU A 525 -20.60 -15.86 17.95
CA GLU A 525 -19.16 -15.70 18.20
C GLU A 525 -18.47 -17.02 18.53
N GLU A 526 -19.10 -17.86 19.36
CA GLU A 526 -18.55 -19.18 19.72
C GLU A 526 -18.43 -20.09 18.49
N HIS A 527 -19.44 -20.08 17.62
CA HIS A 527 -19.40 -20.87 16.39
C HIS A 527 -18.30 -20.39 15.43
N ALA A 528 -18.15 -19.07 15.29
CA ALA A 528 -17.07 -18.47 14.50
C ALA A 528 -15.69 -18.85 15.07
N LEU A 529 -15.51 -18.80 16.40
CA LEU A 529 -14.29 -19.24 17.07
C LEU A 529 -13.99 -20.72 16.83
N LEU A 530 -15.01 -21.61 16.94
CA LEU A 530 -14.83 -23.04 16.69
C LEU A 530 -14.39 -23.30 15.25
N GLN A 531 -14.99 -22.62 14.27
CA GLN A 531 -14.58 -22.73 12.87
C GLN A 531 -13.15 -22.23 12.64
N TRP A 532 -12.75 -21.14 13.32
CA TRP A 532 -11.40 -20.62 13.27
C TRP A 532 -10.40 -21.60 13.90
N LEU A 533 -10.70 -22.15 15.07
CA LEU A 533 -9.88 -23.15 15.75
C LEU A 533 -9.71 -24.42 14.92
N HIS A 534 -10.74 -24.83 14.18
CA HIS A 534 -10.67 -25.99 13.29
C HIS A 534 -9.61 -25.80 12.18
N ARG A 535 -9.45 -24.56 11.67
CA ARG A 535 -8.42 -24.21 10.67
C ARG A 535 -7.06 -23.90 11.30
N TYR A 536 -7.04 -23.40 12.52
CA TYR A 536 -5.84 -23.06 13.27
C TYR A 536 -5.06 -24.31 13.74
N ARG A 537 -5.76 -25.35 14.21
CA ARG A 537 -5.12 -26.58 14.68
C ARG A 537 -4.18 -27.24 13.66
N PRO A 538 -4.56 -27.47 12.40
CA PRO A 538 -3.67 -28.08 11.41
C PRO A 538 -2.47 -27.20 11.08
N GLU A 539 -2.65 -25.87 11.05
CA GLU A 539 -1.56 -24.91 10.84
C GLU A 539 -0.54 -25.01 11.98
N ARG A 540 -1.00 -25.02 13.23
CA ARG A 540 -0.12 -25.15 14.39
C ARG A 540 0.59 -26.50 14.45
N ARG A 541 -0.05 -27.58 14.04
CA ARG A 541 0.62 -28.89 13.93
C ARG A 541 1.75 -28.87 12.90
N ALA A 542 1.55 -28.23 11.76
CA ALA A 542 2.59 -28.11 10.74
C ALA A 542 3.76 -27.22 11.23
N MET A 543 3.46 -26.07 11.88
CA MET A 543 4.47 -25.23 12.50
C MET A 543 5.25 -25.96 13.60
N TYR A 544 4.57 -26.72 14.45
CA TYR A 544 5.21 -27.51 15.50
C TYR A 544 6.12 -28.59 14.91
N GLY A 545 5.69 -29.25 13.83
CA GLY A 545 6.54 -30.19 13.09
C GLY A 545 7.81 -29.56 12.56
N ALA A 546 7.70 -28.37 11.93
CA ALA A 546 8.85 -27.60 11.46
C ALA A 546 9.79 -27.20 12.62
N ALA A 547 9.21 -26.76 13.75
CA ALA A 547 9.97 -26.34 14.94
C ALA A 547 10.75 -27.50 15.58
N ILE A 548 10.16 -28.70 15.67
CA ILE A 548 10.85 -29.92 16.19
C ILE A 548 12.03 -30.25 15.29
N VAL A 549 11.83 -30.31 13.96
CA VAL A 549 12.89 -30.62 13.02
C VAL A 549 13.99 -29.54 13.06
N GLY A 550 13.64 -28.27 13.17
CA GLY A 550 14.60 -27.18 13.38
C GLY A 550 15.35 -27.31 14.72
N ALA A 551 14.71 -27.80 15.79
CA ALA A 551 15.38 -28.06 17.05
C ALA A 551 16.40 -29.22 16.92
N GLN A 552 16.07 -30.28 16.16
CA GLN A 552 17.02 -31.37 15.87
C GLN A 552 18.27 -30.86 15.15
N LEU A 553 18.11 -29.94 14.17
CA LEU A 553 19.25 -29.27 13.51
C LEU A 553 20.13 -28.52 14.50
N ARG A 554 19.53 -27.75 15.42
CA ARG A 554 20.31 -27.02 16.46
C ARG A 554 21.05 -27.96 17.41
N VAL A 555 20.43 -29.06 17.80
CA VAL A 555 21.09 -30.09 18.62
C VAL A 555 22.26 -30.70 17.87
N LEU A 556 22.08 -31.08 16.59
CA LEU A 556 23.17 -31.56 15.74
C LEU A 556 24.32 -30.57 15.64
N ALA A 557 24.02 -29.29 15.44
CA ALA A 557 25.03 -28.24 15.35
C ALA A 557 25.91 -28.10 16.60
N VAL A 558 25.37 -28.40 17.78
CA VAL A 558 26.11 -28.39 19.03
C VAL A 558 26.79 -29.74 19.27
N ALA A 559 26.11 -30.85 19.10
CA ALA A 559 26.61 -32.18 19.43
C ALA A 559 27.75 -32.63 18.49
N VAL A 560 27.67 -32.36 17.21
CA VAL A 560 28.64 -32.80 16.21
C VAL A 560 30.04 -32.25 16.45
N PRO A 561 30.28 -30.95 16.73
CA PRO A 561 31.62 -30.46 17.06
C PRO A 561 32.27 -31.16 18.26
N PHE A 562 31.48 -31.42 19.30
CA PHE A 562 31.98 -32.15 20.48
C PHE A 562 32.33 -33.61 20.19
N ALA A 563 31.44 -34.32 19.48
CA ALA A 563 31.70 -35.70 19.06
C ALA A 563 32.91 -35.78 18.14
N ALA A 564 33.03 -34.85 17.20
CA ALA A 564 34.12 -34.80 16.26
C ALA A 564 35.47 -34.47 16.95
N ALA A 565 35.48 -33.52 17.90
CA ALA A 565 36.66 -33.21 18.70
C ALA A 565 37.09 -34.42 19.53
N GLY A 566 36.12 -35.11 20.19
CA GLY A 566 36.42 -36.33 20.94
C GLY A 566 37.01 -37.43 20.05
N PHE A 567 36.49 -37.59 18.83
CA PHE A 567 37.02 -38.56 17.86
C PHE A 567 38.47 -38.21 17.47
N LEU A 568 38.77 -36.91 17.21
CA LEU A 568 40.12 -36.46 16.88
C LEU A 568 41.08 -36.71 18.03
N TRP A 569 40.71 -36.38 19.26
CA TRP A 569 41.53 -36.62 20.43
C TRP A 569 41.84 -38.09 20.65
N TRP A 570 40.83 -38.95 20.50
CA TRP A 570 40.99 -40.39 20.56
C TRP A 570 41.95 -40.91 19.45
N ARG A 571 41.81 -40.41 18.22
CA ARG A 571 42.61 -40.82 17.06
C ARG A 571 44.09 -40.43 17.24
N PHE A 572 44.35 -39.16 17.60
CA PHE A 572 45.70 -38.68 17.85
C PHE A 572 46.33 -39.35 19.09
N GLY A 573 45.57 -39.58 20.14
CA GLY A 573 46.03 -40.30 21.32
C GLY A 573 46.34 -41.79 21.04
N ALA A 574 45.57 -42.46 20.21
CA ALA A 574 45.80 -43.86 19.82
C ALA A 574 47.06 -44.03 18.92
N ILE A 575 47.33 -43.05 18.03
CA ILE A 575 48.57 -43.05 17.21
C ILE A 575 49.78 -42.82 18.06
N ALA A 576 49.64 -42.04 19.10
CA ALA A 576 50.74 -41.67 20.03
C ALA A 576 51.29 -42.86 20.82
N GLY A 577 50.72 -44.07 20.77
CA GLY A 577 51.13 -45.30 21.47
C GLY A 577 52.63 -45.47 21.73
N GLY A 578 53.23 -44.51 22.42
CA GLY A 578 54.64 -44.49 22.77
C GLY A 578 55.55 -43.58 21.92
N LYS A 579 55.03 -42.87 20.92
CA LYS A 579 55.75 -41.84 20.19
C LYS A 579 55.32 -40.43 20.69
N GLU A 580 56.21 -39.48 20.75
CA GLU A 580 55.90 -38.08 21.07
C GLU A 580 54.81 -37.54 20.14
N VAL A 581 53.71 -37.13 20.72
CA VAL A 581 52.65 -36.43 19.97
C VAL A 581 53.21 -35.12 19.52
N GLN A 582 53.21 -34.86 18.20
CA GLN A 582 53.56 -33.52 17.68
C GLN A 582 52.43 -32.54 18.03
N VAL A 583 52.39 -32.04 19.27
CA VAL A 583 51.36 -31.15 19.82
C VAL A 583 51.07 -29.97 18.89
N PRO A 584 52.10 -29.30 18.26
CA PRO A 584 51.85 -28.21 17.31
C PRO A 584 51.04 -28.61 16.10
N ALA A 585 51.33 -29.76 15.48
CA ALA A 585 50.62 -30.27 14.32
C ALA A 585 49.19 -30.63 14.67
N PHE A 586 48.99 -31.25 15.85
CA PHE A 586 47.63 -31.55 16.35
C PHE A 586 46.81 -30.29 16.57
N MET A 587 47.33 -29.25 17.20
CA MET A 587 46.64 -28.01 17.45
C MET A 587 46.28 -27.28 16.17
N ALA A 588 47.20 -27.22 15.17
CA ALA A 588 46.92 -26.65 13.85
C ALA A 588 45.80 -27.45 13.10
N PHE A 589 45.88 -28.79 13.16
CA PHE A 589 44.89 -29.67 12.58
C PHE A 589 43.49 -29.46 13.22
N ASN A 590 43.43 -29.44 14.55
CA ASN A 590 42.20 -29.23 15.29
C ASN A 590 41.56 -27.85 15.01
N ALA A 591 42.36 -26.79 14.93
CA ALA A 591 41.85 -25.46 14.57
C ALA A 591 41.30 -25.44 13.13
N ALA A 592 42.00 -26.02 12.16
CA ALA A 592 41.52 -26.16 10.79
C ALA A 592 40.25 -27.03 10.70
N PHE A 593 40.20 -28.12 11.47
CA PHE A 593 39.05 -28.99 11.54
C PHE A 593 37.79 -28.27 12.05
N LEU A 594 37.90 -27.56 13.15
CA LEU A 594 36.76 -26.80 13.71
C LEU A 594 36.28 -25.71 12.77
N ALA A 595 37.21 -25.00 12.12
CA ALA A 595 36.87 -24.00 11.11
C ALA A 595 36.12 -24.60 9.88
N ALA A 596 36.63 -25.74 9.37
CA ALA A 596 35.97 -26.46 8.28
C ALA A 596 34.57 -26.98 8.68
N LEU A 597 34.45 -27.55 9.88
CA LEU A 597 33.21 -28.06 10.39
C LEU A 597 32.17 -26.94 10.55
N ALA A 598 32.56 -25.78 11.07
CA ALA A 598 31.71 -24.59 11.17
C ALA A 598 31.23 -24.12 9.79
N ALA A 599 32.12 -24.07 8.79
CA ALA A 599 31.79 -23.69 7.42
C ALA A 599 30.83 -24.69 6.76
N ILE A 600 31.02 -26.00 6.95
CA ILE A 600 30.18 -27.05 6.39
C ILE A 600 28.79 -27.08 7.06
N THR A 601 28.73 -26.87 8.36
CA THR A 601 27.46 -26.77 9.08
C THR A 601 26.67 -25.53 8.63
N SER A 602 27.32 -24.37 8.43
CA SER A 602 26.68 -23.18 7.90
C SER A 602 26.14 -23.38 6.47
N LEU A 603 26.85 -24.12 5.64
CA LEU A 603 26.39 -24.52 4.31
C LEU A 603 25.14 -25.42 4.39
N GLY A 604 25.09 -26.34 5.34
CA GLY A 604 23.92 -27.17 5.60
C GLY A 604 22.69 -26.34 5.97
N TYR A 605 22.83 -25.30 6.78
CA TYR A 605 21.75 -24.36 7.09
C TYR A 605 21.30 -23.57 5.86
N ALA A 606 22.24 -23.10 5.04
CA ALA A 606 21.90 -22.38 3.81
C ALA A 606 21.04 -23.23 2.85
N ILE A 607 21.30 -24.55 2.78
CA ILE A 607 20.44 -25.49 2.01
C ILE A 607 19.01 -25.53 2.60
N GLY A 608 18.88 -25.49 3.93
CA GLY A 608 17.59 -25.40 4.62
C GLY A 608 16.81 -24.14 4.17
N ASP A 609 17.46 -23.00 4.23
CA ASP A 609 16.88 -21.72 3.82
C ASP A 609 16.47 -21.72 2.33
N ILE A 610 17.31 -22.26 1.43
CA ILE A 610 16.99 -22.45 0.01
C ILE A 610 15.77 -23.36 -0.17
N SER A 611 15.69 -24.45 0.59
CA SER A 611 14.59 -25.41 0.50
C SER A 611 13.25 -24.78 0.92
N GLU A 612 13.24 -23.79 1.81
CA GLU A 612 12.05 -23.04 2.21
C GLU A 612 11.63 -21.98 1.15
N VAL A 613 12.55 -21.52 0.32
CA VAL A 613 12.27 -20.55 -0.76
C VAL A 613 11.44 -21.16 -1.89
N ALA A 614 11.69 -22.42 -2.24
CA ALA A 614 10.99 -23.08 -3.35
C ALA A 614 9.46 -23.13 -3.18
N PRO A 615 8.89 -23.51 -2.03
CA PRO A 615 7.46 -23.46 -1.76
C PRO A 615 6.89 -22.02 -1.79
N LEU A 616 7.63 -21.05 -1.26
CA LEU A 616 7.24 -19.64 -1.31
C LEU A 616 7.14 -19.15 -2.76
N MET A 617 8.14 -19.48 -3.58
CA MET A 617 8.10 -19.16 -5.02
C MET A 617 6.93 -19.84 -5.72
N GLY A 618 6.55 -21.06 -5.33
CA GLY A 618 5.36 -21.74 -5.84
C GLY A 618 4.06 -20.97 -5.60
N ARG A 619 3.96 -20.20 -4.51
CA ARG A 619 2.81 -19.33 -4.26
C ARG A 619 2.76 -18.11 -5.17
N LEU A 620 3.90 -17.65 -5.67
CA LEU A 620 4.00 -16.53 -6.61
C LEU A 620 3.70 -16.95 -8.06
N LEU A 621 3.93 -18.22 -8.40
CA LEU A 621 3.75 -18.75 -9.77
C LEU A 621 2.41 -18.37 -10.40
N PRO A 622 1.23 -18.48 -9.75
CA PRO A 622 -0.03 -18.11 -10.36
C PRO A 622 -0.09 -16.65 -10.82
N ILE A 623 0.59 -15.73 -10.09
CA ILE A 623 0.67 -14.30 -10.48
C ILE A 623 1.58 -14.12 -11.69
N LEU A 624 2.63 -14.94 -11.80
CA LEU A 624 3.62 -14.86 -12.89
C LEU A 624 3.14 -15.54 -14.17
N GLU A 625 2.41 -16.64 -14.06
CA GLU A 625 1.93 -17.46 -15.18
C GLU A 625 0.63 -16.98 -15.79
N GLU A 626 -0.25 -16.33 -15.00
CA GLU A 626 -1.51 -15.79 -15.51
C GLU A 626 -1.22 -14.71 -16.56
N ARG A 627 -2.00 -14.72 -17.64
CA ARG A 627 -1.87 -13.72 -18.72
C ARG A 627 -2.37 -12.36 -18.25
N SER A 628 -1.69 -11.31 -18.67
CA SER A 628 -2.16 -9.93 -18.47
C SER A 628 -3.50 -9.71 -19.17
N GLU A 629 -4.35 -8.84 -18.58
CA GLU A 629 -5.66 -8.48 -19.13
C GLU A 629 -5.55 -7.89 -20.55
N SER A 630 -4.57 -7.01 -20.80
CA SER A 630 -4.28 -6.45 -22.11
C SER A 630 -3.22 -7.28 -22.84
N GLU A 631 -3.44 -7.56 -24.12
CA GLU A 631 -2.48 -8.29 -24.96
C GLU A 631 -1.29 -7.41 -25.36
N PRO A 632 -0.10 -8.01 -25.57
CA PRO A 632 1.04 -7.28 -26.13
C PRO A 632 0.70 -6.77 -27.54
N GLY A 633 0.92 -5.47 -27.78
CA GLY A 633 0.66 -4.87 -29.10
C GLY A 633 -0.79 -4.45 -29.35
N ALA A 634 -1.66 -4.48 -28.32
CA ALA A 634 -3.02 -3.93 -28.44
C ALA A 634 -2.98 -2.45 -28.88
N GLU A 635 -3.89 -2.08 -29.79
CA GLU A 635 -3.98 -0.74 -30.35
C GLU A 635 -4.49 0.25 -29.28
N ILE A 636 -3.82 1.38 -29.11
CA ILE A 636 -4.33 2.45 -28.23
C ILE A 636 -5.61 3.01 -28.87
N ALA A 637 -6.70 3.00 -28.11
CA ALA A 637 -7.93 3.62 -28.53
C ALA A 637 -7.69 5.14 -28.65
N GLY A 638 -7.92 5.72 -29.82
CA GLY A 638 -7.97 7.15 -30.00
C GLY A 638 -9.09 7.78 -29.14
N GLN A 639 -9.44 9.03 -29.41
CA GLN A 639 -10.64 9.62 -28.80
C GLN A 639 -11.86 8.88 -29.33
N LEU A 640 -12.66 8.31 -28.41
CA LEU A 640 -13.89 7.63 -28.74
C LEU A 640 -14.98 8.66 -29.08
N SER A 641 -15.79 8.36 -30.10
CA SER A 641 -16.99 9.15 -30.42
C SER A 641 -18.13 8.83 -29.44
N GLY A 642 -18.14 7.63 -28.93
CA GLY A 642 -19.15 7.11 -28.01
C GLY A 642 -20.11 6.10 -28.64
N SER A 643 -19.91 5.66 -29.86
CA SER A 643 -20.73 4.60 -30.46
C SER A 643 -20.29 3.22 -29.95
N LEU A 644 -21.24 2.31 -29.73
CA LEU A 644 -21.02 0.97 -29.22
C LEU A 644 -21.89 -0.03 -29.97
N SER A 645 -21.31 -1.16 -30.35
CA SER A 645 -22.05 -2.27 -30.98
C SER A 645 -21.66 -3.60 -30.29
N ILE A 646 -22.67 -4.33 -29.86
CA ILE A 646 -22.56 -5.68 -29.30
C ILE A 646 -23.12 -6.64 -30.34
N GLN A 647 -22.33 -7.60 -30.78
CA GLN A 647 -22.71 -8.51 -31.88
C GLN A 647 -22.66 -9.95 -31.41
N GLY A 648 -23.82 -10.57 -31.26
CA GLY A 648 -24.01 -11.99 -31.01
C GLY A 648 -23.26 -12.53 -29.78
N ILE A 649 -23.19 -11.76 -28.69
CA ILE A 649 -22.42 -12.13 -27.48
C ILE A 649 -22.99 -13.39 -26.83
N ARG A 650 -22.12 -14.41 -26.68
CA ARG A 650 -22.35 -15.58 -25.84
C ARG A 650 -21.34 -15.60 -24.70
N PHE A 651 -21.79 -16.00 -23.54
CA PHE A 651 -20.92 -16.06 -22.35
C PHE A 651 -21.37 -17.12 -21.35
N ALA A 652 -20.40 -17.93 -20.88
CA ALA A 652 -20.54 -18.84 -19.74
C ALA A 652 -19.44 -18.59 -18.72
N TYR A 653 -19.74 -18.74 -17.42
CA TYR A 653 -18.71 -18.66 -16.38
C TYR A 653 -17.81 -19.90 -16.42
N SER A 654 -16.53 -19.74 -16.09
CA SER A 654 -15.57 -20.86 -16.01
C SER A 654 -16.09 -21.93 -15.05
N GLY A 655 -16.21 -23.17 -15.55
CA GLY A 655 -16.71 -24.31 -14.77
C GLY A 655 -18.23 -24.53 -14.84
N SER A 656 -18.98 -23.69 -15.53
CA SER A 656 -20.41 -23.91 -15.84
C SER A 656 -20.58 -24.24 -17.33
N ALA A 657 -21.41 -25.22 -17.61
CA ALA A 657 -21.85 -25.54 -18.97
C ALA A 657 -22.98 -24.61 -19.46
N ASP A 658 -23.64 -23.91 -18.54
CA ASP A 658 -24.79 -23.07 -18.85
C ASP A 658 -24.33 -21.69 -19.32
N GLU A 659 -24.81 -21.31 -20.52
CA GLU A 659 -24.60 -19.97 -21.05
C GLU A 659 -25.50 -18.97 -20.32
N VAL A 660 -24.86 -17.93 -19.72
CA VAL A 660 -25.54 -16.81 -19.06
C VAL A 660 -26.05 -15.79 -20.10
N LEU A 661 -25.31 -15.62 -21.19
CA LEU A 661 -25.71 -14.80 -22.34
C LEU A 661 -25.72 -15.66 -23.60
N ARG A 662 -26.80 -15.52 -24.38
CA ARG A 662 -27.13 -16.41 -25.53
C ARG A 662 -27.37 -15.59 -26.78
N GLY A 663 -26.32 -15.02 -27.38
CA GLY A 663 -26.42 -14.30 -28.65
C GLY A 663 -26.99 -12.88 -28.52
N VAL A 664 -26.60 -12.15 -27.49
CA VAL A 664 -27.04 -10.77 -27.26
C VAL A 664 -26.44 -9.84 -28.30
N SER A 665 -27.31 -9.03 -28.95
CA SER A 665 -26.93 -7.97 -29.87
C SER A 665 -27.60 -6.65 -29.47
N ILE A 666 -26.82 -5.55 -29.40
CA ILE A 666 -27.26 -4.22 -28.99
C ILE A 666 -26.46 -3.20 -29.83
N GLU A 667 -27.16 -2.22 -30.38
CA GLU A 667 -26.55 -1.08 -31.10
C GLU A 667 -26.84 0.22 -30.35
N VAL A 668 -25.82 1.06 -30.21
CA VAL A 668 -25.88 2.33 -29.51
C VAL A 668 -25.15 3.39 -30.30
N ALA A 669 -25.85 4.42 -30.76
CA ALA A 669 -25.20 5.55 -31.40
C ALA A 669 -24.56 6.49 -30.39
N ALA A 670 -23.64 7.33 -30.86
CA ALA A 670 -22.98 8.33 -29.99
C ALA A 670 -24.00 9.35 -29.45
N GLY A 671 -24.05 9.46 -28.13
CA GLY A 671 -24.96 10.36 -27.41
C GLY A 671 -26.31 9.74 -27.02
N ASP A 672 -26.62 8.51 -27.47
CA ASP A 672 -27.88 7.83 -27.12
C ASP A 672 -27.95 7.49 -25.62
N PHE A 673 -29.14 7.50 -25.11
CA PHE A 673 -29.51 6.95 -23.81
C PHE A 673 -30.23 5.62 -23.97
N ILE A 674 -29.54 4.52 -23.67
CA ILE A 674 -30.13 3.19 -23.66
C ILE A 674 -30.35 2.65 -22.26
N ALA A 675 -31.45 1.91 -22.07
CA ALA A 675 -31.72 1.20 -20.83
C ALA A 675 -31.75 -0.31 -21.07
N ILE A 676 -31.10 -1.06 -20.17
CA ILE A 676 -31.09 -2.52 -20.15
C ILE A 676 -31.91 -2.96 -18.94
N VAL A 677 -33.04 -3.62 -19.18
CA VAL A 677 -33.96 -4.09 -18.14
C VAL A 677 -34.16 -5.60 -18.21
N GLY A 678 -34.68 -6.20 -17.14
CA GLY A 678 -34.95 -7.63 -17.09
C GLY A 678 -34.98 -8.15 -15.65
N ALA A 679 -35.49 -9.36 -15.46
CA ALA A 679 -35.55 -10.00 -14.16
C ALA A 679 -34.15 -10.17 -13.52
N SER A 680 -34.10 -10.36 -12.21
CA SER A 680 -32.86 -10.72 -11.53
C SER A 680 -32.31 -12.02 -12.11
N GLY A 681 -30.99 -12.10 -12.34
CA GLY A 681 -30.34 -13.26 -12.96
C GLY A 681 -30.46 -13.33 -14.50
N SER A 682 -31.06 -12.35 -15.20
CA SER A 682 -31.13 -12.35 -16.67
C SER A 682 -29.82 -12.09 -17.41
N GLY A 683 -28.72 -11.75 -16.68
CA GLY A 683 -27.39 -11.53 -17.27
C GLY A 683 -26.98 -10.06 -17.42
N LYS A 684 -27.76 -9.08 -16.92
CA LYS A 684 -27.49 -7.64 -17.07
C LYS A 684 -26.09 -7.21 -16.55
N SER A 685 -25.76 -7.54 -15.32
CA SER A 685 -24.45 -7.17 -14.72
C SER A 685 -23.30 -7.94 -15.39
N THR A 686 -23.54 -9.15 -15.91
CA THR A 686 -22.58 -9.89 -16.74
C THR A 686 -22.33 -9.17 -18.06
N LEU A 687 -23.36 -8.61 -18.69
CA LEU A 687 -23.24 -7.82 -19.91
C LEU A 687 -22.44 -6.55 -19.65
N ALA A 688 -22.68 -5.83 -18.53
CA ALA A 688 -21.86 -4.68 -18.13
C ALA A 688 -20.39 -5.04 -17.96
N GLN A 689 -20.06 -6.18 -17.34
CA GLN A 689 -18.69 -6.63 -17.19
C GLN A 689 -18.00 -6.92 -18.54
N LEU A 690 -18.75 -7.44 -19.52
CA LEU A 690 -18.24 -7.68 -20.88
C LEU A 690 -18.01 -6.36 -21.62
N LEU A 691 -18.93 -5.39 -21.48
CA LEU A 691 -18.79 -4.04 -22.06
C LEU A 691 -17.52 -3.33 -21.54
N LEU A 692 -17.22 -3.49 -20.26
CA LEU A 692 -16.03 -2.91 -19.64
C LEU A 692 -14.75 -3.70 -19.92
N GLY A 693 -14.85 -4.82 -20.66
CA GLY A 693 -13.72 -5.70 -20.91
C GLY A 693 -13.21 -6.41 -19.67
N LEU A 694 -13.97 -6.42 -18.54
CA LEU A 694 -13.60 -7.14 -17.32
C LEU A 694 -13.68 -8.66 -17.50
N ARG A 695 -14.41 -9.09 -18.54
CA ARG A 695 -14.52 -10.48 -19.00
C ARG A 695 -14.44 -10.53 -20.52
N ARG A 696 -14.01 -11.67 -21.04
CA ARG A 696 -13.98 -11.92 -22.49
C ARG A 696 -15.20 -12.76 -22.84
N PRO A 697 -15.94 -12.43 -23.91
CA PRO A 697 -17.04 -13.25 -24.37
C PRO A 697 -16.54 -14.61 -24.88
N THR A 698 -17.38 -15.65 -24.78
CA THR A 698 -17.09 -16.98 -25.34
C THR A 698 -17.23 -16.97 -26.86
N ALA A 699 -18.19 -16.21 -27.38
CA ALA A 699 -18.40 -15.93 -28.78
C ALA A 699 -19.02 -14.55 -28.98
N GLY A 700 -18.93 -13.99 -30.20
CA GLY A 700 -19.37 -12.64 -30.51
C GLY A 700 -18.28 -11.58 -30.26
N LYS A 701 -18.64 -10.29 -30.41
CA LYS A 701 -17.71 -9.15 -30.34
C LYS A 701 -18.38 -7.95 -29.68
N VAL A 702 -17.56 -7.15 -28.97
CA VAL A 702 -17.91 -5.81 -28.51
C VAL A 702 -17.06 -4.82 -29.31
N LEU A 703 -17.72 -3.89 -29.96
CA LEU A 703 -17.07 -2.91 -30.83
C LEU A 703 -17.27 -1.51 -30.24
N PHE A 704 -16.20 -0.74 -30.09
CA PHE A 704 -16.23 0.69 -29.80
C PHE A 704 -15.79 1.44 -31.06
N ASP A 705 -16.64 2.33 -31.55
CA ASP A 705 -16.45 3.06 -32.81
C ASP A 705 -16.04 2.13 -33.98
N GLY A 706 -16.69 0.95 -34.06
CA GLY A 706 -16.39 -0.07 -35.06
C GLY A 706 -15.14 -0.91 -34.83
N LYS A 707 -14.35 -0.64 -33.78
CA LYS A 707 -13.11 -1.38 -33.42
C LYS A 707 -13.40 -2.42 -32.35
N ASP A 708 -12.88 -3.62 -32.54
CA ASP A 708 -13.04 -4.74 -31.60
C ASP A 708 -12.28 -4.50 -30.31
N LEU A 709 -13.01 -4.50 -29.16
CA LEU A 709 -12.45 -4.32 -27.82
C LEU A 709 -11.32 -5.31 -27.51
N ALA A 710 -11.37 -6.52 -28.03
CA ALA A 710 -10.33 -7.53 -27.83
C ALA A 710 -8.97 -7.13 -28.43
N LYS A 711 -8.95 -6.22 -29.41
CA LYS A 711 -7.73 -5.72 -30.07
C LYS A 711 -7.25 -4.37 -29.51
N LEU A 712 -8.10 -3.71 -28.71
CA LEU A 712 -7.78 -2.40 -28.13
C LEU A 712 -7.08 -2.54 -26.79
N ASP A 713 -6.25 -1.54 -26.45
CA ASP A 713 -5.74 -1.41 -25.09
C ASP A 713 -6.84 -0.99 -24.13
N LEU A 714 -7.22 -1.91 -23.24
CA LEU A 714 -8.36 -1.75 -22.31
C LEU A 714 -8.21 -0.53 -21.41
N VAL A 715 -6.97 -0.14 -21.04
CA VAL A 715 -6.74 1.03 -20.18
C VAL A 715 -7.11 2.31 -20.94
N SER A 716 -6.74 2.40 -22.23
CA SER A 716 -7.07 3.57 -23.06
C SER A 716 -8.57 3.70 -23.33
N VAL A 717 -9.29 2.59 -23.42
CA VAL A 717 -10.77 2.57 -23.56
C VAL A 717 -11.43 2.98 -22.23
N ARG A 718 -11.08 2.33 -21.11
CA ARG A 718 -11.70 2.56 -19.80
C ARG A 718 -11.50 3.98 -19.26
N ARG A 719 -10.42 4.67 -19.63
CA ARG A 719 -10.22 6.08 -19.29
C ARG A 719 -11.27 7.02 -19.87
N GLN A 720 -11.96 6.59 -20.93
CA GLN A 720 -13.01 7.35 -21.62
C GLN A 720 -14.42 6.86 -21.27
N ILE A 721 -14.53 5.86 -20.38
CA ILE A 721 -15.79 5.32 -19.88
C ILE A 721 -15.93 5.67 -18.40
N GLY A 722 -17.00 6.38 -18.05
CA GLY A 722 -17.40 6.56 -16.65
C GLY A 722 -18.23 5.34 -16.20
N VAL A 723 -17.94 4.82 -15.02
CA VAL A 723 -18.65 3.63 -14.52
C VAL A 723 -19.12 3.87 -13.09
N VAL A 724 -20.41 3.59 -12.85
CA VAL A 724 -20.95 3.45 -11.49
C VAL A 724 -21.50 2.05 -11.35
N GLY A 725 -20.80 1.19 -10.64
CA GLY A 725 -21.18 -0.21 -10.42
C GLY A 725 -22.07 -0.38 -9.20
N GLN A 726 -22.83 -1.46 -9.16
CA GLN A 726 -23.80 -1.80 -8.11
C GLN A 726 -23.18 -1.87 -6.70
N HIS A 727 -21.95 -2.35 -6.57
CA HIS A 727 -21.23 -2.53 -5.30
C HIS A 727 -19.95 -1.69 -5.24
N ALA A 728 -20.00 -0.46 -5.79
CA ALA A 728 -18.83 0.41 -5.72
C ALA A 728 -18.60 0.89 -4.29
N ARG A 729 -17.31 0.87 -3.88
CA ARG A 729 -16.85 1.20 -2.51
C ARG A 729 -16.07 2.50 -2.48
N VAL A 730 -16.08 3.13 -1.32
CA VAL A 730 -15.20 4.26 -1.00
C VAL A 730 -13.84 3.72 -0.59
N ILE A 731 -12.80 4.38 -1.05
CA ILE A 731 -11.43 4.12 -0.58
C ILE A 731 -11.16 5.06 0.60
N PRO A 732 -10.65 4.55 1.75
CA PRO A 732 -10.30 5.43 2.85
C PRO A 732 -9.32 6.52 2.41
N GLY A 733 -9.75 7.79 2.50
CA GLY A 733 -8.99 8.93 1.99
C GLY A 733 -9.83 10.20 1.99
N THR A 734 -9.33 11.28 1.42
CA THR A 734 -10.07 12.52 1.31
C THR A 734 -11.18 12.44 0.27
N MET A 735 -12.17 13.32 0.37
CA MET A 735 -13.24 13.48 -0.63
C MET A 735 -12.63 13.74 -2.02
N LEU A 736 -11.64 14.63 -2.10
CA LEU A 736 -10.91 14.92 -3.33
C LEU A 736 -10.28 13.67 -3.95
N GLU A 737 -9.55 12.87 -3.15
CA GLU A 737 -8.92 11.62 -3.60
C GLU A 737 -9.96 10.61 -4.09
N ASN A 738 -11.12 10.58 -3.47
CA ASN A 738 -12.20 9.69 -3.89
C ASN A 738 -12.91 10.14 -5.18
N ILE A 739 -13.03 11.43 -5.45
CA ILE A 739 -13.60 11.94 -6.70
C ILE A 739 -12.60 11.82 -7.85
N VAL A 740 -11.39 12.32 -7.65
CA VAL A 740 -10.35 12.36 -8.70
C VAL A 740 -9.74 10.97 -8.94
N GLY A 741 -9.68 10.12 -7.92
CA GLY A 741 -9.03 8.82 -8.00
C GLY A 741 -7.54 8.93 -8.31
N ALA A 742 -7.07 8.08 -9.21
CA ALA A 742 -5.68 8.09 -9.70
C ALA A 742 -5.42 9.13 -10.81
N ALA A 743 -6.44 9.85 -11.28
CA ALA A 743 -6.27 10.88 -12.30
C ALA A 743 -5.62 12.12 -11.67
N LEU A 744 -4.63 12.70 -12.36
CA LEU A 744 -3.94 13.91 -11.92
C LEU A 744 -4.74 15.15 -12.31
N LEU A 745 -5.99 15.23 -11.85
CA LEU A 745 -6.91 16.33 -12.13
C LEU A 745 -6.87 17.38 -11.01
N SER A 746 -7.25 18.61 -11.38
CA SER A 746 -7.26 19.73 -10.44
C SER A 746 -8.44 19.64 -9.45
N LYS A 747 -8.37 20.40 -8.37
CA LYS A 747 -9.44 20.52 -7.39
C LYS A 747 -10.71 21.13 -8.01
N GLU A 748 -10.53 22.03 -8.97
CA GLU A 748 -11.61 22.68 -9.74
C GLU A 748 -12.38 21.65 -10.57
N ALA A 749 -11.67 20.70 -11.21
CA ALA A 749 -12.32 19.60 -11.94
C ALA A 749 -13.17 18.71 -11.01
N ALA A 750 -12.68 18.49 -9.78
CA ALA A 750 -13.46 17.74 -8.77
C ALA A 750 -14.72 18.51 -8.35
N TRP A 751 -14.67 19.83 -8.18
CA TRP A 751 -15.85 20.64 -7.89
C TRP A 751 -16.85 20.62 -9.04
N THR A 752 -16.41 20.81 -10.28
CA THR A 752 -17.27 20.72 -11.47
C THR A 752 -17.97 19.36 -11.59
N ALA A 753 -17.27 18.27 -11.25
CA ALA A 753 -17.85 16.93 -11.23
C ALA A 753 -18.85 16.75 -10.08
N ALA A 754 -18.57 17.32 -8.91
CA ALA A 754 -19.47 17.28 -7.77
C ALA A 754 -20.75 18.09 -8.03
N GLU A 755 -20.65 19.25 -8.69
CA GLU A 755 -21.79 20.05 -9.14
C GLU A 755 -22.66 19.28 -10.14
N ALA A 756 -22.03 18.64 -11.13
CA ALA A 756 -22.71 17.82 -12.11
C ALA A 756 -23.44 16.60 -11.50
N ALA A 757 -22.94 16.08 -10.38
CA ALA A 757 -23.53 14.98 -9.62
C ALA A 757 -24.56 15.43 -8.56
N GLY A 758 -24.82 16.73 -8.42
CA GLY A 758 -25.67 17.27 -7.35
C GLY A 758 -25.10 17.02 -5.93
N PHE A 759 -23.78 16.93 -5.80
CA PHE A 759 -23.09 16.61 -4.54
C PHE A 759 -22.36 17.82 -3.93
N ALA A 760 -22.26 18.92 -4.68
CA ALA A 760 -21.45 20.08 -4.28
C ALA A 760 -21.94 20.71 -2.96
N GLU A 761 -23.27 20.80 -2.74
CA GLU A 761 -23.84 21.36 -1.51
C GLU A 761 -23.52 20.49 -0.30
N ASP A 762 -23.74 19.17 -0.41
CA ASP A 762 -23.36 18.23 0.65
C ASP A 762 -21.89 18.38 1.04
N ILE A 763 -21.00 18.57 0.06
CA ILE A 763 -19.57 18.76 0.32
C ILE A 763 -19.29 20.12 0.97
N ARG A 764 -20.01 21.19 0.60
CA ARG A 764 -19.85 22.54 1.19
C ARG A 764 -20.25 22.58 2.66
N GLU A 765 -21.26 21.78 3.03
CA GLU A 765 -21.71 21.64 4.42
C GLU A 765 -20.72 20.87 5.30
N MET A 766 -19.81 20.05 4.70
CA MET A 766 -18.81 19.31 5.44
C MET A 766 -17.71 20.26 5.99
N PRO A 767 -17.26 20.12 7.26
CA PRO A 767 -16.29 21.04 7.88
C PRO A 767 -14.97 21.21 7.13
N MET A 768 -14.52 20.17 6.44
CA MET A 768 -13.26 20.16 5.67
C MET A 768 -13.49 20.12 4.15
N GLN A 769 -14.73 20.16 3.70
CA GLN A 769 -15.11 20.17 2.29
C GLN A 769 -14.41 19.03 1.49
N MET A 770 -13.73 19.37 0.37
CA MET A 770 -12.97 18.42 -0.44
C MET A 770 -11.84 17.71 0.32
N SER A 771 -11.39 18.26 1.44
CA SER A 771 -10.36 17.65 2.29
C SER A 771 -10.94 16.75 3.40
N THR A 772 -12.27 16.61 3.48
CA THR A 772 -12.92 15.73 4.44
C THR A 772 -12.46 14.29 4.21
N PHE A 773 -11.96 13.65 5.28
CA PHE A 773 -11.58 12.23 5.23
C PHE A 773 -12.85 11.37 5.29
N ILE A 774 -13.01 10.46 4.36
CA ILE A 774 -14.16 9.57 4.24
C ILE A 774 -13.74 8.10 4.22
N ASN A 775 -14.62 7.26 4.73
CA ASN A 775 -14.54 5.81 4.66
C ASN A 775 -15.93 5.23 4.35
N GLU A 776 -16.08 3.90 4.32
CA GLU A 776 -17.34 3.23 3.95
C GLU A 776 -18.54 3.60 4.85
N HIS A 777 -18.31 4.09 6.08
CA HIS A 777 -19.36 4.40 7.08
C HIS A 777 -19.61 5.91 7.24
N THR A 778 -18.89 6.75 6.52
CA THR A 778 -18.93 8.21 6.72
C THR A 778 -20.09 8.86 5.97
N LEU A 779 -20.52 8.27 4.84
CA LEU A 779 -21.50 8.83 3.93
C LEU A 779 -22.85 8.08 4.03
N SER A 780 -23.95 8.82 3.88
CA SER A 780 -25.25 8.20 3.66
C SER A 780 -25.30 7.51 2.30
N GLY A 781 -26.26 6.58 2.09
CA GLY A 781 -26.40 5.87 0.82
C GLY A 781 -26.57 6.80 -0.40
N GLY A 782 -27.34 7.88 -0.25
CA GLY A 782 -27.50 8.90 -1.30
C GLY A 782 -26.22 9.70 -1.55
N GLN A 783 -25.51 10.13 -0.50
CA GLN A 783 -24.23 10.81 -0.62
C GLN A 783 -23.18 9.92 -1.27
N LEU A 784 -23.15 8.64 -0.93
CA LEU A 784 -22.27 7.65 -1.57
C LEU A 784 -22.55 7.57 -3.07
N GLN A 785 -23.82 7.48 -3.49
CA GLN A 785 -24.17 7.44 -4.90
C GLN A 785 -23.78 8.73 -5.64
N LYS A 786 -24.03 9.92 -5.05
CA LYS A 786 -23.60 11.20 -5.61
C LYS A 786 -22.07 11.25 -5.78
N LEU A 787 -21.31 10.76 -4.79
CA LEU A 787 -19.85 10.66 -4.87
C LEU A 787 -19.40 9.76 -6.03
N LEU A 788 -20.04 8.59 -6.19
CA LEU A 788 -19.68 7.65 -7.25
C LEU A 788 -19.99 8.20 -8.65
N ILE A 789 -21.09 8.96 -8.77
CA ILE A 789 -21.42 9.66 -10.01
C ILE A 789 -20.38 10.78 -10.27
N ALA A 790 -20.02 11.58 -9.28
CA ALA A 790 -18.97 12.60 -9.42
C ALA A 790 -17.63 11.97 -9.86
N ARG A 791 -17.25 10.83 -9.27
CA ARG A 791 -16.07 10.04 -9.67
C ARG A 791 -16.14 9.59 -11.12
N ALA A 792 -17.32 9.15 -11.58
CA ALA A 792 -17.49 8.72 -12.96
C ALA A 792 -17.44 9.88 -13.96
N LEU A 793 -17.84 11.10 -13.55
CA LEU A 793 -17.92 12.28 -14.40
C LEU A 793 -16.64 13.12 -14.43
N VAL A 794 -15.75 13.01 -13.44
CA VAL A 794 -14.57 13.87 -13.31
C VAL A 794 -13.61 13.77 -14.50
N THR A 795 -13.53 12.60 -15.14
CA THR A 795 -12.72 12.36 -16.34
C THR A 795 -13.37 12.83 -17.64
N GLN A 796 -14.56 13.43 -17.58
CA GLN A 796 -15.37 13.84 -18.73
C GLN A 796 -15.54 12.70 -19.76
N PRO A 797 -16.14 11.56 -19.34
CA PRO A 797 -16.22 10.37 -20.17
C PRO A 797 -17.11 10.59 -21.42
N ARG A 798 -16.82 9.83 -22.48
CA ARG A 798 -17.67 9.77 -23.70
C ARG A 798 -18.82 8.79 -23.57
N ILE A 799 -18.63 7.78 -22.73
CA ILE A 799 -19.63 6.74 -22.46
C ILE A 799 -19.77 6.62 -20.94
N LEU A 800 -20.99 6.52 -20.46
CA LEU A 800 -21.32 6.33 -19.05
C LEU A 800 -22.13 5.04 -18.87
N VAL A 801 -21.62 4.14 -18.04
CA VAL A 801 -22.28 2.89 -17.69
C VAL A 801 -22.74 2.97 -16.22
N LEU A 802 -24.05 2.91 -16.00
CA LEU A 802 -24.66 3.03 -14.70
C LEU A 802 -25.39 1.72 -14.34
N ASP A 803 -24.92 0.99 -13.33
CA ASP A 803 -25.55 -0.23 -12.82
C ASP A 803 -26.23 0.09 -11.49
N GLU A 804 -27.56 0.30 -11.52
CA GLU A 804 -28.42 0.68 -10.37
C GLU A 804 -27.98 1.97 -9.64
N ALA A 805 -27.23 2.84 -10.30
CA ALA A 805 -26.53 3.97 -9.70
C ALA A 805 -27.42 5.10 -9.15
N THR A 806 -28.73 5.11 -9.46
CA THR A 806 -29.67 6.16 -9.03
C THR A 806 -30.71 5.66 -8.03
N SER A 807 -30.56 4.43 -7.54
CA SER A 807 -31.59 3.76 -6.70
C SER A 807 -31.77 4.39 -5.31
N ALA A 808 -30.72 5.01 -4.74
CA ALA A 808 -30.76 5.68 -3.44
C ALA A 808 -30.79 7.22 -3.53
N LEU A 809 -30.90 7.79 -4.75
CA LEU A 809 -31.05 9.24 -4.93
C LEU A 809 -32.50 9.65 -4.72
N ASP A 810 -32.68 10.83 -4.13
CA ASP A 810 -33.94 11.55 -4.08
C ASP A 810 -34.30 12.11 -5.50
N GLU A 811 -35.56 12.43 -5.72
CA GLU A 811 -36.06 12.88 -7.03
C GLU A 811 -35.36 14.15 -7.52
N VAL A 812 -35.02 15.08 -6.60
CA VAL A 812 -34.36 16.35 -6.93
C VAL A 812 -32.94 16.09 -7.41
N SER A 813 -32.19 15.27 -6.69
CA SER A 813 -30.82 14.88 -7.07
C SER A 813 -30.80 14.09 -8.37
N GLN A 814 -31.74 13.18 -8.55
CA GLN A 814 -31.89 12.42 -9.80
C GLN A 814 -32.16 13.34 -11.00
N ALA A 815 -33.06 14.34 -10.86
CA ALA A 815 -33.33 15.32 -11.90
C ALA A 815 -32.14 16.20 -12.24
N CYS A 816 -31.36 16.60 -11.21
CA CYS A 816 -30.12 17.36 -11.39
C CYS A 816 -29.10 16.58 -12.22
N VAL A 817 -28.82 15.33 -11.84
CA VAL A 817 -27.93 14.42 -12.56
C VAL A 817 -28.39 14.21 -14.00
N SER A 818 -29.67 13.90 -14.21
CA SER A 818 -30.22 13.65 -15.55
C SER A 818 -30.02 14.86 -16.47
N ARG A 819 -30.36 16.08 -16.01
CA ARG A 819 -30.15 17.31 -16.75
C ARG A 819 -28.70 17.55 -17.11
N SER A 820 -27.80 17.40 -16.14
CA SER A 820 -26.36 17.57 -16.35
C SER A 820 -25.78 16.58 -17.38
N LEU A 821 -26.34 15.38 -17.45
CA LEU A 821 -25.93 14.36 -18.43
C LEU A 821 -26.49 14.62 -19.83
N GLU A 822 -27.70 15.15 -19.93
CA GLU A 822 -28.34 15.55 -21.22
C GLU A 822 -27.56 16.69 -21.87
N GLU A 823 -27.19 17.72 -21.12
CA GLU A 823 -26.43 18.85 -21.61
C GLU A 823 -25.07 18.46 -22.20
N ARG A 824 -24.45 17.39 -21.69
CA ARG A 824 -23.11 16.93 -22.11
C ARG A 824 -23.12 15.98 -23.31
N LYS A 825 -24.27 15.52 -23.79
CA LYS A 825 -24.42 14.55 -24.90
C LYS A 825 -23.53 13.31 -24.75
N VAL A 826 -23.43 12.76 -23.53
CA VAL A 826 -22.66 11.54 -23.24
C VAL A 826 -23.52 10.32 -23.58
N THR A 827 -22.95 9.32 -24.24
CA THR A 827 -23.64 8.04 -24.45
C THR A 827 -23.91 7.36 -23.11
N ARG A 828 -25.19 7.04 -22.80
CA ARG A 828 -25.59 6.51 -21.50
C ARG A 828 -26.11 5.08 -21.62
N ILE A 829 -25.54 4.18 -20.88
CA ILE A 829 -25.98 2.79 -20.78
C ILE A 829 -26.41 2.56 -19.32
N VAL A 830 -27.70 2.43 -19.08
CA VAL A 830 -28.26 2.31 -17.75
C VAL A 830 -28.86 0.92 -17.55
N ILE A 831 -28.34 0.19 -16.58
CA ILE A 831 -28.95 -1.03 -16.08
C ILE A 831 -29.88 -0.64 -14.95
N ALA A 832 -31.18 -0.70 -15.19
CA ALA A 832 -32.18 -0.18 -14.29
C ALA A 832 -33.13 -1.23 -13.75
N HIS A 833 -33.51 -1.04 -12.50
CA HIS A 833 -34.61 -1.72 -11.83
C HIS A 833 -35.80 -0.80 -11.57
N ARG A 834 -35.68 0.53 -11.72
CA ARG A 834 -36.76 1.51 -11.53
C ARG A 834 -37.27 2.03 -12.85
N LEU A 835 -38.61 2.04 -13.01
CA LEU A 835 -39.30 2.53 -14.21
C LEU A 835 -39.06 4.01 -14.48
N SER A 836 -38.95 4.84 -13.42
CA SER A 836 -38.68 6.28 -13.55
C SER A 836 -37.37 6.56 -14.29
N THR A 837 -36.38 5.73 -14.09
CA THR A 837 -35.05 5.88 -14.74
C THR A 837 -35.07 5.46 -16.21
N VAL A 838 -35.96 4.54 -16.59
CA VAL A 838 -36.01 3.93 -17.91
C VAL A 838 -36.91 4.73 -18.87
N ARG A 839 -37.85 5.51 -18.34
CA ARG A 839 -38.86 6.23 -19.14
C ARG A 839 -38.28 7.22 -20.15
N ALA A 840 -37.17 7.84 -19.81
CA ALA A 840 -36.47 8.82 -20.66
C ALA A 840 -35.47 8.19 -21.64
N ALA A 841 -35.36 6.87 -21.69
CA ALA A 841 -34.42 6.19 -22.58
C ALA A 841 -34.89 6.24 -24.05
N ASP A 842 -33.95 6.50 -24.97
CA ASP A 842 -34.19 6.49 -26.42
C ASP A 842 -34.52 5.09 -26.90
N CYS A 843 -33.87 4.08 -26.28
CA CYS A 843 -34.17 2.66 -26.59
C CYS A 843 -34.00 1.80 -25.32
N ILE A 844 -34.90 0.87 -25.13
CA ILE A 844 -34.92 -0.09 -24.04
C ILE A 844 -34.67 -1.49 -24.58
N TYR A 845 -33.71 -2.21 -24.03
CA TYR A 845 -33.44 -3.61 -24.33
C TYR A 845 -33.89 -4.48 -23.16
N VAL A 846 -34.83 -5.38 -23.41
CA VAL A 846 -35.36 -6.28 -22.39
C VAL A 846 -34.62 -7.60 -22.44
N LEU A 847 -33.91 -7.92 -21.38
CA LEU A 847 -33.14 -9.14 -21.25
C LEU A 847 -33.93 -10.21 -20.48
N SER A 848 -34.12 -11.39 -21.08
CA SER A 848 -34.73 -12.53 -20.43
C SER A 848 -34.03 -13.82 -20.84
N GLY A 849 -33.70 -14.69 -19.85
CA GLY A 849 -33.03 -15.97 -20.12
C GLY A 849 -31.69 -15.84 -20.86
N GLY A 850 -30.99 -14.72 -20.70
CA GLY A 850 -29.71 -14.44 -21.36
C GLY A 850 -29.81 -13.93 -22.81
N ALA A 851 -31.00 -13.64 -23.32
CA ALA A 851 -31.22 -13.10 -24.66
C ALA A 851 -32.03 -11.79 -24.61
N VAL A 852 -31.85 -10.93 -25.62
CA VAL A 852 -32.72 -9.76 -25.83
C VAL A 852 -34.05 -10.26 -26.44
N VAL A 853 -35.14 -10.06 -25.72
CA VAL A 853 -36.47 -10.56 -26.13
C VAL A 853 -37.39 -9.44 -26.65
N GLN A 854 -37.16 -8.21 -26.21
CA GLN A 854 -37.93 -7.04 -26.70
C GLN A 854 -36.98 -5.84 -26.81
N THR A 855 -37.22 -4.97 -27.78
CA THR A 855 -36.47 -3.72 -28.01
C THR A 855 -37.45 -2.65 -28.46
N GLY A 856 -37.37 -1.42 -27.92
CA GLY A 856 -38.23 -0.32 -28.31
C GLY A 856 -38.21 0.83 -27.31
N ARG A 857 -39.11 1.81 -27.50
CA ARG A 857 -39.33 2.91 -26.54
C ARG A 857 -40.25 2.47 -25.41
N PHE A 858 -40.24 3.23 -24.32
CA PHE A 858 -41.01 2.93 -23.11
C PHE A 858 -42.51 2.73 -23.40
N ASP A 859 -43.15 3.66 -24.11
CA ASP A 859 -44.60 3.64 -24.35
C ASP A 859 -44.98 2.49 -25.27
N ASP A 860 -44.14 2.17 -26.27
CA ASP A 860 -44.39 1.05 -27.21
C ASP A 860 -44.33 -0.29 -26.48
N LEU A 861 -43.27 -0.46 -25.62
CA LEU A 861 -43.08 -1.69 -24.88
C LEU A 861 -44.10 -1.88 -23.72
N ALA A 862 -44.54 -0.78 -23.12
CA ALA A 862 -45.55 -0.82 -22.06
C ALA A 862 -46.95 -1.18 -22.61
N SER A 863 -47.23 -0.83 -23.88
CA SER A 863 -48.52 -1.18 -24.56
C SER A 863 -48.48 -2.59 -25.14
N THR A 864 -47.30 -3.12 -25.51
CA THR A 864 -47.16 -4.45 -26.14
C THR A 864 -47.11 -5.56 -25.08
N GLU A 865 -47.83 -6.67 -25.34
CA GLU A 865 -47.74 -7.84 -24.47
C GLU A 865 -46.35 -8.43 -24.46
N GLY A 866 -45.80 -8.67 -23.24
CA GLY A 866 -44.47 -9.23 -23.12
C GLY A 866 -43.83 -8.99 -21.77
N PRO A 867 -42.57 -9.45 -21.59
CA PRO A 867 -41.85 -9.35 -20.32
C PRO A 867 -41.68 -7.92 -19.77
N PHE A 868 -41.61 -6.90 -20.63
CA PHE A 868 -41.54 -5.51 -20.18
C PHE A 868 -42.84 -5.05 -19.52
N ARG A 869 -43.99 -5.30 -20.16
CA ARG A 869 -45.31 -4.94 -19.60
C ARG A 869 -45.55 -5.65 -18.26
N GLU A 870 -45.08 -6.88 -18.12
CA GLU A 870 -45.15 -7.60 -16.84
C GLU A 870 -44.30 -6.97 -15.76
N LEU A 871 -43.09 -6.50 -16.10
CA LEU A 871 -42.22 -5.74 -15.19
C LEU A 871 -42.86 -4.44 -14.74
N VAL A 872 -43.47 -3.69 -15.68
CA VAL A 872 -44.18 -2.44 -15.38
C VAL A 872 -45.36 -2.71 -14.45
N ARG A 873 -46.17 -3.75 -14.73
CA ARG A 873 -47.32 -4.14 -13.91
C ARG A 873 -46.93 -4.53 -12.47
N ARG A 874 -45.86 -5.28 -12.31
CA ARG A 874 -45.34 -5.66 -10.97
C ARG A 874 -44.92 -4.45 -10.17
N GLN A 875 -44.21 -3.50 -10.76
CA GLN A 875 -43.74 -2.30 -10.04
C GLN A 875 -44.89 -1.33 -9.72
N LEU A 876 -45.88 -1.20 -10.58
CA LEU A 876 -47.10 -0.42 -10.28
C LEU A 876 -47.91 -1.04 -9.14
N LEU A 877 -48.00 -2.37 -9.07
CA LEU A 877 -48.68 -3.08 -7.99
C LEU A 877 -47.95 -3.01 -6.64
N GLU A 878 -46.61 -2.80 -6.66
CA GLU A 878 -45.81 -2.54 -5.45
C GLU A 878 -45.96 -1.11 -4.91
N VAL A 879 -46.23 -0.14 -5.78
CA VAL A 879 -46.49 1.26 -5.40
C VAL A 879 -47.89 1.42 -4.82
N ASP A 880 -48.90 0.65 -5.32
CA ASP A 880 -50.29 0.68 -4.84
C ASP A 880 -50.58 -0.17 -3.58
N ARG A 881 -49.59 -0.82 -3.01
CA ARG A 881 -49.76 -1.46 -1.69
C ARG A 881 -49.76 -0.39 -0.60
N PRO A 882 -50.91 -0.16 0.09
CA PRO A 882 -50.91 0.71 1.25
C PRO A 882 -49.89 0.20 2.27
N SER A 883 -49.14 1.10 2.85
CA SER A 883 -48.14 0.75 3.88
C SER A 883 -48.80 -0.10 4.95
N VAL A 884 -48.11 -1.14 5.44
CA VAL A 884 -48.62 -2.03 6.49
C VAL A 884 -49.10 -1.23 7.73
N ALA A 885 -48.58 0.01 7.91
CA ALA A 885 -49.04 0.94 8.93
C ALA A 885 -50.46 1.48 8.70
N GLU A 886 -50.89 1.71 7.44
CA GLU A 886 -52.25 2.14 7.10
C GLU A 886 -53.25 0.98 7.13
N ALA A 887 -52.82 -0.24 6.79
CA ALA A 887 -53.64 -1.43 6.90
C ALA A 887 -53.93 -1.84 8.37
N LEU A 888 -53.06 -1.47 9.32
CA LEU A 888 -53.28 -1.70 10.75
C LEU A 888 -54.07 -0.58 11.43
N ALA A 889 -54.21 0.59 10.81
CA ALA A 889 -55.01 1.71 11.33
C ALA A 889 -56.52 1.65 10.98
N GLY A 890 -56.93 0.76 10.05
CA GLY A 890 -58.29 0.67 9.48
C GLY A 890 -59.19 -0.43 10.01
N THR A 891 -58.85 -1.22 11.04
CA THR A 891 -59.75 -2.22 11.61
C THR A 891 -60.40 -1.72 12.90
N PRO A 892 -61.76 -1.56 12.94
CA PRO A 892 -62.45 -1.26 14.18
C PRO A 892 -62.43 -2.51 15.06
N ASN A 893 -62.15 -2.26 16.31
CA ASN A 893 -62.05 -3.18 17.44
C ASN A 893 -63.33 -3.99 17.62
N SER A 894 -63.40 -5.23 17.08
CA SER A 894 -64.42 -6.22 17.40
C SER A 894 -63.78 -7.29 18.26
N GLY A 895 -64.23 -7.34 19.52
CA GLY A 895 -63.77 -8.23 20.54
C GLY A 895 -63.90 -9.73 20.17
N ALA A 896 -62.77 -10.41 20.32
CA ALA A 896 -62.69 -11.86 20.40
C ALA A 896 -61.85 -12.27 21.59
N PRO A 897 -62.19 -13.33 22.32
CA PRO A 897 -61.59 -13.67 23.60
C PRO A 897 -60.17 -14.27 23.46
N PRO A 898 -59.37 -14.26 24.49
CA PRO A 898 -57.99 -14.73 24.44
C PRO A 898 -57.93 -16.25 24.32
N ILE A 899 -57.17 -16.72 23.30
CA ILE A 899 -56.86 -18.14 23.16
C ILE A 899 -55.70 -18.48 24.11
N ALA A 900 -56.02 -19.33 25.09
CA ALA A 900 -55.05 -19.87 26.03
C ALA A 900 -54.16 -20.93 25.33
N PHE A 901 -52.86 -20.70 25.25
CA PHE A 901 -51.89 -21.71 24.89
C PHE A 901 -51.54 -22.55 26.13
N SER A 902 -52.08 -23.77 26.20
CA SER A 902 -51.59 -24.82 27.09
C SER A 902 -50.73 -25.77 26.26
N GLY A 903 -49.41 -25.69 26.45
CA GLY A 903 -48.47 -26.60 25.86
C GLY A 903 -47.44 -27.02 26.90
N SER A 904 -47.69 -28.17 27.56
CA SER A 904 -46.77 -28.81 28.50
C SER A 904 -45.54 -29.28 27.78
N VAL A 905 -44.36 -28.83 28.26
CA VAL A 905 -43.05 -29.37 27.91
C VAL A 905 -42.76 -30.54 28.86
N ALA A 906 -42.64 -31.76 28.33
CA ALA A 906 -42.14 -32.92 29.05
C ALA A 906 -40.60 -32.94 29.00
N PRO A 907 -39.92 -33.33 30.10
CA PRO A 907 -38.45 -33.43 30.11
C PRO A 907 -38.01 -34.74 29.45
N VAL A 908 -37.05 -34.62 28.50
CA VAL A 908 -36.34 -35.75 27.94
C VAL A 908 -35.19 -36.12 28.88
N SER A 909 -35.25 -37.33 29.38
CA SER A 909 -34.28 -38.00 30.26
C SER A 909 -32.94 -38.28 29.53
N ALA A 910 -31.87 -38.06 30.25
CA ALA A 910 -30.53 -38.53 29.92
C ALA A 910 -30.42 -40.05 29.95
N SER A 911 -29.78 -40.65 28.95
CA SER A 911 -29.21 -42.00 29.08
C SER A 911 -27.94 -42.19 28.23
N SER A 912 -26.85 -42.44 28.98
CA SER A 912 -25.75 -43.39 28.72
C SER A 912 -24.86 -43.25 27.47
N ARG A 913 -23.59 -43.06 27.76
CA ARG A 913 -22.36 -43.49 27.03
C ARG A 913 -22.42 -45.05 26.74
N PRO A 914 -21.48 -45.62 25.89
CA PRO A 914 -20.05 -45.32 25.73
C PRO A 914 -19.50 -45.57 24.28
N ASN A 915 -18.39 -45.04 23.91
CA ASN A 915 -17.03 -45.45 23.50
C ASN A 915 -16.33 -44.40 22.64
#